data_5a86060dbf82b69db6ed56ad60168482
#
_entry.id   5a86060dbf82b69db6ed56ad60168482
#
_cell.length_a   1.000
_cell.length_b   1.000
_cell.length_c   1.000
_cell.angle_alpha   90.00
_cell.angle_beta   90.00
_cell.angle_gamma   90.00
#
_symmetry.space_group_name_H-M   'P 1'
#
loop_
_entity.id
_entity.type
_entity.pdbx_description
1 polymer ?
#
loop_
_entity_poly.entity_id
_entity_poly.type
_entity_poly.pdbx_seq_one_letter_code
_entity_poly.pdbx_strand_id
1 'polypeptide(L)'
;MSYNHKEIEAKWQKYWSENNTFQTSENDKPKYYVLDMFPYPSGSGLHVGHALGYVATDIVARFKRMKGFNVLHPMGWDAFGLPAEQYAIKTGTHPKQTTEENVNNFKRQINQLGFSYDWEREINTTDPNYYKWTQWIFLQLYNQGLAYQEEVAVNWCPELRTVLANEEVVDGKSEIGGHPVYRTPMKQWMLRITKYAESLLEGLDDLDWPENIKELQRNWIGRSEGVEINFSIKDSPEDPIKVYTTRPDTLFGATYMVIAPEHPLVDKIVSEEQKTAVKDYVEVTQKKSDFDRTEVNKDKTGVFTGSYAINPLSKEEMEIWVADYVLISYGTGAIMAVPGHDERDWDFATKYKLPIKEVVEGGDTTKGAFTEKGNALIVNSEHPETLSINGLTVEEAIAKTIEYIEKEGLGEGATNYKLRDWLFSRQRYWGEPFPIIHTDNGPETIKEEDLPVILPEVENYKPSDSGKSPLSNVNNWVEVKDENDNIVGLRETNTMPQWAGSCWYYLRFTDPSNHDVSWAKDKEKYWMPVDLYIGGQEHAVLHLLYARFWHHVLHDLGLVSTKEPFKKLYNQGMILGDDGTKMSKSRGNVVNPDDIINEYGADSMRLYEMFMGPLNKSKPWNTKGLQGCYRFINKLWGIIVDENGNLSSKITEDVTPNKETLHIHHTTVKKVGDDIEHLHFNTAVSQLMIYCNHLQKCEKISKNLIVDLVKIAAPFMPHLSEEFWALLGNKNTLTYEEWPLYDEALTQSDEVTVAVQVNGKLRANITLAKDSDEKTAVDIALSVEKVSNYTSEGSIVKTIYIPNRLLNFVVKG
;
A
#
# COMPACT_ATOMS: atom_id res chain seq x y z
N MET A 1 -41.56 -15.98 -13.01
CA MET A 1 -40.24 -16.70 -13.16
C MET A 1 -39.22 -15.99 -12.30
N SER A 2 -38.41 -16.67 -11.49
CA SER A 2 -37.32 -16.05 -10.72
C SER A 2 -36.11 -15.84 -11.62
N TYR A 3 -35.25 -14.91 -11.26
CA TYR A 3 -33.94 -14.67 -11.90
C TYR A 3 -33.11 -15.96 -11.91
N ASN A 4 -32.81 -16.50 -13.11
CA ASN A 4 -31.98 -17.68 -13.28
C ASN A 4 -30.54 -17.24 -13.54
N HIS A 5 -29.79 -16.92 -12.46
CA HIS A 5 -28.42 -16.43 -12.56
C HIS A 5 -27.49 -17.39 -13.33
N LYS A 6 -27.65 -18.71 -13.17
CA LYS A 6 -26.75 -19.70 -13.81
C LYS A 6 -26.80 -19.64 -15.34
N GLU A 7 -27.97 -19.47 -15.91
CA GLU A 7 -28.13 -19.40 -17.37
C GLU A 7 -27.76 -18.00 -17.90
N ILE A 8 -28.22 -16.94 -17.22
CA ILE A 8 -28.04 -15.57 -17.67
C ILE A 8 -26.56 -15.14 -17.56
N GLU A 9 -25.92 -15.41 -16.41
CA GLU A 9 -24.51 -15.07 -16.21
C GLU A 9 -23.59 -15.84 -17.18
N ALA A 10 -23.79 -17.13 -17.36
CA ALA A 10 -23.05 -17.93 -18.33
C ALA A 10 -23.23 -17.44 -19.79
N LYS A 11 -24.47 -17.04 -20.17
CA LYS A 11 -24.78 -16.47 -21.49
C LYS A 11 -23.95 -15.23 -21.76
N TRP A 12 -23.92 -14.29 -20.83
CA TRP A 12 -23.25 -13.00 -21.03
C TRP A 12 -21.73 -13.09 -20.89
N GLN A 13 -21.21 -13.90 -19.99
CA GLN A 13 -19.76 -14.21 -19.91
C GLN A 13 -19.26 -14.79 -21.24
N LYS A 14 -20.01 -15.74 -21.82
CA LYS A 14 -19.71 -16.30 -23.14
C LYS A 14 -19.74 -15.23 -24.23
N TYR A 15 -20.78 -14.39 -24.25
CA TYR A 15 -20.92 -13.31 -25.22
C TYR A 15 -19.71 -12.36 -25.18
N TRP A 16 -19.33 -11.89 -23.99
CA TRP A 16 -18.21 -10.96 -23.82
C TRP A 16 -16.88 -11.58 -24.26
N SER A 17 -16.66 -12.85 -23.95
CA SER A 17 -15.45 -13.58 -24.35
C SER A 17 -15.38 -13.80 -25.86
N GLU A 18 -16.47 -14.26 -26.49
CA GLU A 18 -16.50 -14.54 -27.95
C GLU A 18 -16.40 -13.28 -28.81
N ASN A 19 -16.80 -12.13 -28.28
CA ASN A 19 -16.76 -10.85 -28.98
C ASN A 19 -15.58 -9.95 -28.59
N ASN A 20 -14.68 -10.41 -27.71
CA ASN A 20 -13.58 -9.60 -27.15
C ASN A 20 -14.09 -8.21 -26.69
N THR A 21 -15.25 -8.20 -26.01
CA THR A 21 -16.02 -6.99 -25.71
C THR A 21 -15.23 -5.91 -24.99
N PHE A 22 -14.21 -6.27 -24.21
CA PHE A 22 -13.43 -5.33 -23.40
C PHE A 22 -12.03 -5.06 -23.95
N GLN A 23 -11.72 -5.58 -25.14
CA GLN A 23 -10.45 -5.33 -25.80
C GLN A 23 -10.26 -3.83 -26.07
N THR A 24 -9.07 -3.34 -25.82
CA THR A 24 -8.74 -1.92 -25.87
C THR A 24 -7.52 -1.66 -26.74
N SER A 25 -7.62 -0.64 -27.58
CA SER A 25 -6.52 -0.10 -28.38
C SER A 25 -6.48 1.42 -28.28
N GLU A 26 -5.33 2.01 -28.57
CA GLU A 26 -5.14 3.47 -28.59
C GLU A 26 -6.05 4.12 -29.65
N ASN A 27 -6.69 5.24 -29.29
CA ASN A 27 -7.59 6.01 -30.15
C ASN A 27 -7.67 7.49 -29.69
N ASP A 28 -8.52 8.28 -30.34
CA ASP A 28 -8.66 9.74 -30.07
C ASP A 28 -9.49 10.08 -28.84
N LYS A 29 -10.12 9.09 -28.16
CA LYS A 29 -10.87 9.34 -26.94
C LYS A 29 -9.93 9.62 -25.78
N PRO A 30 -10.38 10.39 -24.77
CA PRO A 30 -9.62 10.54 -23.53
C PRO A 30 -9.40 9.17 -22.87
N LYS A 31 -8.16 8.88 -22.49
CA LYS A 31 -7.83 7.61 -21.86
C LYS A 31 -8.25 7.58 -20.39
N TYR A 32 -8.52 6.40 -19.90
CA TYR A 32 -8.63 6.13 -18.47
C TYR A 32 -8.00 4.77 -18.15
N TYR A 33 -6.90 4.78 -17.44
CA TYR A 33 -6.21 3.58 -17.02
C TYR A 33 -6.57 3.26 -15.58
N VAL A 34 -7.41 2.25 -15.37
CA VAL A 34 -7.76 1.73 -14.06
C VAL A 34 -7.02 0.42 -13.81
N LEU A 35 -6.40 0.31 -12.65
CA LEU A 35 -5.50 -0.79 -12.34
C LEU A 35 -5.81 -1.39 -10.97
N ASP A 36 -5.84 -2.73 -10.92
CA ASP A 36 -5.81 -3.52 -9.69
C ASP A 36 -4.38 -3.90 -9.32
N MET A 37 -4.11 -4.05 -8.03
CA MET A 37 -2.96 -4.85 -7.64
C MET A 37 -3.23 -6.29 -8.05
N PHE A 38 -2.47 -6.79 -9.03
CA PHE A 38 -2.69 -8.12 -9.59
C PHE A 38 -2.44 -9.22 -8.54
N PRO A 39 -3.20 -10.33 -8.62
CA PRO A 39 -3.19 -11.32 -7.56
C PRO A 39 -1.91 -12.16 -7.56
N TYR A 40 -1.61 -12.67 -6.38
CA TYR A 40 -0.56 -13.64 -6.13
C TYR A 40 -1.17 -15.05 -6.11
N PRO A 41 -0.96 -15.89 -7.14
CA PRO A 41 -1.61 -17.21 -7.24
C PRO A 41 -0.93 -18.28 -6.36
N SER A 42 -0.71 -17.99 -5.07
CA SER A 42 -0.02 -18.83 -4.10
C SER A 42 -0.88 -19.90 -3.46
N GLY A 43 -2.10 -20.11 -3.94
CA GLY A 43 -3.04 -21.10 -3.38
C GLY A 43 -4.12 -21.51 -4.34
N SER A 44 -4.97 -22.45 -3.95
CA SER A 44 -5.94 -23.12 -4.81
C SER A 44 -7.12 -22.25 -5.29
N GLY A 45 -7.14 -20.95 -5.03
CA GLY A 45 -8.20 -20.05 -5.49
C GLY A 45 -8.32 -18.77 -4.69
N LEU A 46 -9.14 -17.86 -5.20
CA LEU A 46 -9.52 -16.60 -4.56
C LEU A 46 -10.37 -16.84 -3.31
N HIS A 47 -10.40 -15.88 -2.41
CA HIS A 47 -11.44 -15.69 -1.41
C HIS A 47 -12.20 -14.38 -1.66
N VAL A 48 -13.37 -14.20 -1.07
CA VAL A 48 -14.22 -13.01 -1.28
C VAL A 48 -13.49 -11.70 -1.02
N GLY A 49 -12.50 -11.68 -0.15
CA GLY A 49 -11.70 -10.47 0.12
C GLY A 49 -10.87 -9.98 -1.08
N HIS A 50 -10.49 -10.84 -2.02
CA HIS A 50 -9.81 -10.42 -3.24
C HIS A 50 -10.77 -9.69 -4.19
N ALA A 51 -12.02 -10.16 -4.25
CA ALA A 51 -13.00 -9.60 -5.18
C ALA A 51 -13.39 -8.16 -4.86
N LEU A 52 -13.25 -7.70 -3.62
CA LEU A 52 -13.65 -6.35 -3.19
C LEU A 52 -13.00 -5.23 -4.03
N GLY A 53 -11.68 -5.30 -4.22
CA GLY A 53 -10.95 -4.35 -5.06
C GLY A 53 -11.33 -4.47 -6.53
N TYR A 54 -11.39 -5.71 -7.03
CA TYR A 54 -11.70 -6.00 -8.45
C TYR A 54 -13.13 -5.60 -8.85
N VAL A 55 -14.09 -5.74 -7.95
CA VAL A 55 -15.45 -5.23 -8.18
C VAL A 55 -15.45 -3.70 -8.24
N ALA A 56 -14.72 -3.05 -7.36
CA ALA A 56 -14.64 -1.59 -7.32
C ALA A 56 -14.01 -1.02 -8.61
N THR A 57 -12.88 -1.57 -9.07
CA THR A 57 -12.24 -1.15 -10.32
C THR A 57 -13.11 -1.44 -11.54
N ASP A 58 -13.78 -2.59 -11.58
CA ASP A 58 -14.66 -2.95 -12.67
C ASP A 58 -15.89 -2.01 -12.79
N ILE A 59 -16.46 -1.61 -11.65
CA ILE A 59 -17.53 -0.60 -11.65
C ILE A 59 -17.05 0.71 -12.25
N VAL A 60 -15.87 1.19 -11.85
CA VAL A 60 -15.28 2.41 -12.41
C VAL A 60 -14.95 2.22 -13.89
N ALA A 61 -14.39 1.09 -14.29
CA ALA A 61 -14.07 0.81 -15.69
C ALA A 61 -15.31 0.86 -16.58
N ARG A 62 -16.40 0.21 -16.19
CA ARG A 62 -17.68 0.23 -16.91
C ARG A 62 -18.27 1.63 -16.96
N PHE A 63 -18.31 2.32 -15.83
CA PHE A 63 -18.80 3.70 -15.74
C PHE A 63 -18.00 4.64 -16.66
N LYS A 64 -16.67 4.58 -16.64
CA LYS A 64 -15.82 5.44 -17.49
C LYS A 64 -16.01 5.14 -18.98
N ARG A 65 -16.20 3.87 -19.38
CA ARG A 65 -16.57 3.52 -20.78
C ARG A 65 -17.87 4.19 -21.19
N MET A 66 -18.91 4.12 -20.34
CA MET A 66 -20.20 4.76 -20.57
C MET A 66 -20.10 6.31 -20.54
N LYS A 67 -19.08 6.89 -19.90
CA LYS A 67 -18.76 8.32 -19.94
C LYS A 67 -17.92 8.72 -21.17
N GLY A 68 -17.67 7.79 -22.10
CA GLY A 68 -16.98 8.04 -23.36
C GLY A 68 -15.46 7.94 -23.32
N PHE A 69 -14.87 7.48 -22.22
CA PHE A 69 -13.42 7.26 -22.13
C PHE A 69 -12.99 5.99 -22.88
N ASN A 70 -11.74 5.99 -23.34
CA ASN A 70 -11.02 4.79 -23.72
C ASN A 70 -10.40 4.17 -22.47
N VAL A 71 -10.92 3.02 -22.05
CA VAL A 71 -10.59 2.47 -20.73
C VAL A 71 -9.65 1.28 -20.87
N LEU A 72 -8.46 1.37 -20.26
CA LEU A 72 -7.56 0.23 -20.06
C LEU A 72 -7.81 -0.37 -18.67
N HIS A 73 -8.27 -1.61 -18.65
CA HIS A 73 -8.51 -2.40 -17.43
C HIS A 73 -7.90 -3.79 -17.61
N PRO A 74 -6.59 -3.96 -17.34
CA PRO A 74 -5.87 -5.21 -17.57
C PRO A 74 -5.85 -6.10 -16.32
N MET A 75 -5.49 -7.38 -16.51
CA MET A 75 -5.26 -8.34 -15.44
C MET A 75 -4.04 -9.21 -15.75
N GLY A 76 -3.38 -9.70 -14.71
CA GLY A 76 -2.21 -10.57 -14.82
C GLY A 76 -1.89 -11.27 -13.49
N TRP A 77 -0.70 -11.89 -13.44
CA TRP A 77 -0.31 -12.80 -12.35
C TRP A 77 1.08 -12.46 -11.83
N ASP A 78 1.15 -12.09 -10.53
CA ASP A 78 2.41 -12.03 -9.79
C ASP A 78 2.73 -13.43 -9.26
N ALA A 79 3.52 -14.21 -10.01
CA ALA A 79 3.54 -15.64 -9.85
C ALA A 79 4.89 -16.22 -9.39
N PHE A 80 5.95 -15.40 -9.27
CA PHE A 80 7.21 -15.78 -8.65
C PHE A 80 7.18 -15.62 -7.12
N GLY A 81 8.18 -16.16 -6.43
CA GLY A 81 8.49 -15.88 -5.04
C GLY A 81 8.16 -16.99 -4.04
N LEU A 82 8.42 -16.69 -2.76
CA LEU A 82 8.37 -17.65 -1.65
C LEU A 82 7.03 -18.35 -1.46
N PRO A 83 5.86 -17.66 -1.48
CA PRO A 83 4.61 -18.34 -1.22
C PRO A 83 4.28 -19.42 -2.25
N ALA A 84 4.57 -19.18 -3.55
CA ALA A 84 4.35 -20.18 -4.60
C ALA A 84 5.31 -21.37 -4.46
N GLU A 85 6.58 -21.10 -4.17
CA GLU A 85 7.60 -22.14 -3.91
C GLU A 85 7.23 -23.01 -2.70
N GLN A 86 6.82 -22.40 -1.59
CA GLN A 86 6.41 -23.13 -0.39
C GLN A 86 5.14 -23.95 -0.60
N TYR A 87 4.18 -23.42 -1.35
CA TYR A 87 2.99 -24.18 -1.69
C TYR A 87 3.35 -25.41 -2.54
N ALA A 88 4.25 -25.27 -3.49
CA ALA A 88 4.76 -26.36 -4.30
C ALA A 88 5.51 -27.42 -3.44
N ILE A 89 6.38 -26.98 -2.53
CA ILE A 89 7.07 -27.87 -1.56
C ILE A 89 6.05 -28.66 -0.71
N LYS A 90 5.02 -27.97 -0.22
CA LYS A 90 3.98 -28.58 0.62
C LYS A 90 3.13 -29.60 -0.13
N THR A 91 2.86 -29.34 -1.42
CA THR A 91 2.04 -30.22 -2.27
C THR A 91 2.87 -31.33 -2.94
N GLY A 92 4.20 -31.22 -2.90
CA GLY A 92 5.10 -32.18 -3.55
C GLY A 92 5.11 -32.07 -5.08
N THR A 93 4.73 -30.90 -5.61
CA THR A 93 4.66 -30.60 -7.05
C THR A 93 5.74 -29.58 -7.43
N HIS A 94 6.05 -29.47 -8.73
CA HIS A 94 6.99 -28.45 -9.21
C HIS A 94 6.32 -27.07 -9.20
N PRO A 95 7.00 -25.98 -8.78
CA PRO A 95 6.38 -24.64 -8.66
C PRO A 95 5.80 -24.12 -9.98
N LYS A 96 6.39 -24.43 -11.14
CA LYS A 96 5.85 -24.10 -12.45
C LYS A 96 4.45 -24.70 -12.67
N GLN A 97 4.31 -26.00 -12.46
CA GLN A 97 3.02 -26.70 -12.61
C GLN A 97 1.97 -26.16 -11.65
N THR A 98 2.34 -26.03 -10.37
CA THR A 98 1.42 -25.52 -9.33
C THR A 98 0.95 -24.11 -9.63
N THR A 99 1.87 -23.25 -10.13
CA THR A 99 1.55 -21.87 -10.51
C THR A 99 0.60 -21.84 -11.69
N GLU A 100 0.84 -22.65 -12.74
CA GLU A 100 -0.05 -22.73 -13.92
C GLU A 100 -1.47 -23.20 -13.52
N GLU A 101 -1.58 -24.22 -12.68
CA GLU A 101 -2.87 -24.71 -12.16
C GLU A 101 -3.62 -23.64 -11.35
N ASN A 102 -2.90 -22.92 -10.48
CA ASN A 102 -3.48 -21.86 -9.67
C ASN A 102 -3.91 -20.66 -10.54
N VAL A 103 -3.09 -20.21 -11.48
CA VAL A 103 -3.43 -19.16 -12.45
C VAL A 103 -4.71 -19.51 -13.20
N ASN A 104 -4.81 -20.72 -13.73
CA ASN A 104 -5.99 -21.19 -14.45
C ASN A 104 -7.25 -21.14 -13.58
N ASN A 105 -7.15 -21.55 -12.31
CA ASN A 105 -8.29 -21.51 -11.40
C ASN A 105 -8.66 -20.06 -11.01
N PHE A 106 -7.70 -19.20 -10.74
CA PHE A 106 -7.93 -17.77 -10.47
C PHE A 106 -8.61 -17.09 -11.67
N LYS A 107 -8.10 -17.33 -12.89
CA LYS A 107 -8.69 -16.81 -14.13
C LYS A 107 -10.15 -17.27 -14.32
N ARG A 108 -10.43 -18.55 -14.05
CA ARG A 108 -11.80 -19.08 -14.08
C ARG A 108 -12.71 -18.33 -13.09
N GLN A 109 -12.28 -18.16 -11.84
CA GLN A 109 -13.05 -17.48 -10.80
C GLN A 109 -13.29 -15.99 -11.13
N ILE A 110 -12.26 -15.30 -11.66
CA ILE A 110 -12.35 -13.91 -12.11
C ILE A 110 -13.37 -13.78 -13.27
N ASN A 111 -13.30 -14.71 -14.22
CA ASN A 111 -14.26 -14.72 -15.36
C ASN A 111 -15.69 -14.96 -14.90
N GLN A 112 -15.91 -15.82 -13.90
CA GLN A 112 -17.25 -16.06 -13.34
C GLN A 112 -17.84 -14.82 -12.68
N LEU A 113 -17.01 -13.89 -12.14
CA LEU A 113 -17.46 -12.62 -11.59
C LEU A 113 -17.83 -11.59 -12.68
N GLY A 114 -17.56 -11.90 -13.95
CA GLY A 114 -17.95 -11.06 -15.09
C GLY A 114 -17.23 -9.72 -15.14
N PHE A 115 -15.96 -9.66 -14.74
CA PHE A 115 -15.15 -8.44 -14.82
C PHE A 115 -14.83 -8.04 -16.26
N SER A 116 -14.75 -6.74 -16.51
CA SER A 116 -14.48 -6.16 -17.84
C SER A 116 -12.98 -5.99 -18.11
N TYR A 117 -12.19 -7.04 -17.83
CA TYR A 117 -10.78 -7.04 -18.12
C TYR A 117 -10.48 -7.24 -19.61
N ASP A 118 -9.46 -6.54 -20.10
CA ASP A 118 -8.85 -6.79 -21.40
C ASP A 118 -7.88 -7.96 -21.32
N TRP A 119 -8.35 -9.17 -21.62
CA TRP A 119 -7.56 -10.40 -21.54
C TRP A 119 -6.48 -10.53 -22.62
N GLU A 120 -6.54 -9.73 -23.69
CA GLU A 120 -5.46 -9.65 -24.68
C GLU A 120 -4.20 -8.98 -24.12
N ARG A 121 -4.35 -8.33 -22.96
CA ARG A 121 -3.23 -7.70 -22.23
C ARG A 121 -2.79 -8.49 -20.97
N GLU A 122 -3.18 -9.77 -20.89
CA GLU A 122 -2.78 -10.64 -19.80
C GLU A 122 -1.25 -10.79 -19.74
N ILE A 123 -0.70 -10.71 -18.54
CA ILE A 123 0.72 -10.95 -18.28
C ILE A 123 0.91 -11.94 -17.13
N ASN A 124 2.07 -12.61 -17.13
CA ASN A 124 2.50 -13.49 -16.06
C ASN A 124 3.98 -13.24 -15.77
N THR A 125 4.33 -12.91 -14.53
CA THR A 125 5.72 -12.59 -14.17
C THR A 125 6.67 -13.76 -14.35
N THR A 126 6.17 -15.02 -14.42
CA THR A 126 6.98 -16.22 -14.66
C THR A 126 7.17 -16.54 -16.13
N ASP A 127 6.54 -15.79 -17.04
CA ASP A 127 6.77 -15.96 -18.48
C ASP A 127 8.16 -15.39 -18.87
N PRO A 128 9.02 -16.16 -19.54
CA PRO A 128 10.29 -15.67 -20.07
C PRO A 128 10.18 -14.39 -20.91
N ASN A 129 9.09 -14.23 -21.67
CA ASN A 129 8.82 -13.00 -22.44
C ASN A 129 8.49 -11.79 -21.54
N TYR A 130 8.07 -12.02 -20.30
CA TYR A 130 7.90 -10.98 -19.32
C TYR A 130 9.19 -10.69 -18.56
N TYR A 131 9.80 -11.71 -17.91
CA TYR A 131 10.96 -11.44 -17.06
C TYR A 131 12.24 -11.12 -17.85
N LYS A 132 12.30 -11.36 -19.18
CA LYS A 132 13.30 -10.75 -20.05
C LYS A 132 13.44 -9.26 -19.79
N TRP A 133 12.31 -8.57 -19.63
CA TRP A 133 12.30 -7.12 -19.44
C TRP A 133 12.57 -6.72 -17.98
N THR A 134 12.23 -7.54 -17.00
CA THR A 134 12.71 -7.37 -15.61
C THR A 134 14.24 -7.43 -15.58
N GLN A 135 14.82 -8.41 -16.27
CA GLN A 135 16.28 -8.53 -16.40
C GLN A 135 16.90 -7.33 -17.13
N TRP A 136 16.27 -6.88 -18.20
CA TRP A 136 16.71 -5.68 -18.93
C TRP A 136 16.67 -4.42 -18.04
N ILE A 137 15.63 -4.20 -17.26
CA ILE A 137 15.56 -3.08 -16.32
C ILE A 137 16.68 -3.20 -15.27
N PHE A 138 16.93 -4.41 -14.77
CA PHE A 138 18.07 -4.63 -13.86
C PHE A 138 19.40 -4.22 -14.50
N LEU A 139 19.63 -4.53 -15.78
CA LEU A 139 20.82 -4.08 -16.49
C LEU A 139 20.90 -2.54 -16.58
N GLN A 140 19.78 -1.86 -16.79
CA GLN A 140 19.77 -0.39 -16.77
C GLN A 140 20.18 0.14 -15.39
N LEU A 141 19.64 -0.43 -14.29
CA LEU A 141 20.03 -0.08 -12.92
C LEU A 141 21.52 -0.35 -12.65
N TYR A 142 22.02 -1.48 -13.12
CA TYR A 142 23.44 -1.84 -12.97
C TYR A 142 24.36 -0.87 -13.72
N ASN A 143 24.05 -0.54 -14.96
CA ASN A 143 24.81 0.40 -15.78
C ASN A 143 24.85 1.83 -15.20
N GLN A 144 23.83 2.21 -14.42
CA GLN A 144 23.79 3.48 -13.68
C GLN A 144 24.52 3.41 -12.33
N GLY A 145 25.12 2.28 -11.97
CA GLY A 145 25.75 2.07 -10.67
C GLY A 145 24.75 2.05 -9.49
N LEU A 146 23.45 1.81 -9.81
CA LEU A 146 22.39 1.69 -8.81
C LEU A 146 22.28 0.26 -8.26
N ALA A 147 22.72 -0.74 -9.00
CA ALA A 147 22.84 -2.12 -8.52
C ALA A 147 24.32 -2.46 -8.23
N TYR A 148 24.58 -3.05 -7.07
CA TYR A 148 25.93 -3.41 -6.63
C TYR A 148 25.90 -4.63 -5.72
N GLN A 149 27.07 -5.26 -5.51
CA GLN A 149 27.22 -6.35 -4.53
C GLN A 149 27.97 -5.89 -3.29
N GLU A 150 27.51 -6.31 -2.14
CA GLU A 150 28.13 -6.03 -0.86
C GLU A 150 27.91 -7.20 0.10
N GLU A 151 28.86 -7.42 1.02
CA GLU A 151 28.68 -8.35 2.12
C GLU A 151 27.94 -7.62 3.25
N VAL A 152 26.71 -7.99 3.47
CA VAL A 152 25.83 -7.36 4.47
C VAL A 152 25.28 -8.40 5.43
N ALA A 153 25.05 -7.97 6.67
CA ALA A 153 24.36 -8.81 7.63
C ALA A 153 22.87 -8.90 7.26
N VAL A 154 22.43 -10.06 6.81
CA VAL A 154 21.07 -10.32 6.33
C VAL A 154 20.22 -11.05 7.37
N ASN A 155 18.91 -10.97 7.22
CA ASN A 155 17.94 -11.69 8.04
C ASN A 155 17.81 -13.14 7.51
N TRP A 156 18.59 -14.04 8.04
CA TRP A 156 18.55 -15.45 7.68
C TRP A 156 17.50 -16.20 8.50
N CYS A 157 16.59 -16.88 7.82
CA CYS A 157 15.63 -17.76 8.45
C CYS A 157 15.99 -19.24 8.17
N PRO A 158 16.52 -20.00 9.14
CA PRO A 158 16.93 -21.41 8.94
C PRO A 158 15.77 -22.33 8.55
N GLU A 159 14.59 -22.10 9.08
CA GLU A 159 13.40 -22.94 8.77
C GLU A 159 12.91 -22.72 7.33
N LEU A 160 12.93 -21.47 6.87
CA LEU A 160 12.59 -21.13 5.49
C LEU A 160 13.80 -21.28 4.55
N ARG A 161 15.02 -21.46 5.11
CA ARG A 161 16.30 -21.56 4.41
C ARG A 161 16.51 -20.44 3.39
N THR A 162 16.22 -19.22 3.81
CA THR A 162 16.28 -18.04 2.94
C THR A 162 16.59 -16.78 3.69
N VAL A 163 17.10 -15.81 2.95
CA VAL A 163 17.22 -14.43 3.42
C VAL A 163 15.87 -13.73 3.25
N LEU A 164 15.48 -12.97 4.26
CA LEU A 164 14.28 -12.16 4.30
C LEU A 164 14.64 -10.68 4.26
N ALA A 165 13.85 -9.87 3.55
CA ALA A 165 13.94 -8.42 3.65
C ALA A 165 13.49 -7.95 5.06
N ASN A 166 13.83 -6.72 5.45
CA ASN A 166 13.44 -6.21 6.76
C ASN A 166 11.92 -6.20 6.96
N GLU A 167 11.18 -5.94 5.88
CA GLU A 167 9.72 -5.91 5.83
C GLU A 167 9.07 -7.29 6.00
N GLU A 168 9.82 -8.36 5.72
CA GLU A 168 9.39 -9.76 5.87
C GLU A 168 9.65 -10.31 7.28
N VAL A 169 10.18 -9.46 8.19
CA VAL A 169 10.50 -9.84 9.59
C VAL A 169 9.67 -9.00 10.54
N VAL A 170 8.88 -9.67 11.37
CA VAL A 170 8.04 -9.06 12.41
C VAL A 170 8.43 -9.65 13.76
N ASP A 171 8.82 -8.80 14.72
CA ASP A 171 9.23 -9.20 16.08
C ASP A 171 10.33 -10.30 16.10
N GLY A 172 11.34 -10.17 15.22
CA GLY A 172 12.44 -11.14 15.10
C GLY A 172 12.06 -12.47 14.48
N LYS A 173 10.88 -12.55 13.85
CA LYS A 173 10.35 -13.75 13.21
C LYS A 173 9.93 -13.47 11.77
N SER A 174 9.99 -14.50 10.94
CA SER A 174 9.44 -14.42 9.57
C SER A 174 7.94 -14.15 9.59
N GLU A 175 7.44 -13.27 8.73
CA GLU A 175 6.01 -13.05 8.52
C GLU A 175 5.31 -14.36 8.11
N ILE A 176 5.98 -15.15 7.28
CA ILE A 176 5.49 -16.46 6.86
C ILE A 176 5.98 -17.53 7.86
N GLY A 177 5.06 -18.16 8.56
CA GLY A 177 5.32 -19.26 9.47
C GLY A 177 5.75 -18.87 10.88
N GLY A 178 6.13 -17.59 11.14
CA GLY A 178 6.52 -17.12 12.47
C GLY A 178 7.83 -17.74 12.99
N HIS A 179 8.76 -18.08 12.10
CA HIS A 179 10.02 -18.74 12.45
C HIS A 179 11.09 -17.76 12.91
N PRO A 180 12.00 -18.15 13.82
CA PRO A 180 13.11 -17.30 14.26
C PRO A 180 14.02 -16.88 13.10
N VAL A 181 14.48 -15.63 13.14
CA VAL A 181 15.37 -15.04 12.14
C VAL A 181 16.66 -14.59 12.82
N TYR A 182 17.79 -14.85 12.17
CA TYR A 182 19.12 -14.53 12.69
C TYR A 182 19.88 -13.64 11.73
N ARG A 183 20.73 -12.75 12.26
CA ARG A 183 21.64 -11.94 11.45
C ARG A 183 22.86 -12.78 11.03
N THR A 184 23.09 -12.82 9.72
CA THR A 184 24.20 -13.60 9.13
C THR A 184 24.85 -12.79 8.01
N PRO A 185 26.19 -12.61 7.98
CA PRO A 185 26.84 -11.93 6.87
C PRO A 185 26.74 -12.77 5.59
N MET A 186 26.28 -12.16 4.52
CA MET A 186 26.22 -12.76 3.19
C MET A 186 26.45 -11.73 2.10
N LYS A 187 27.12 -12.14 1.02
CA LYS A 187 27.24 -11.32 -0.19
C LYS A 187 25.91 -11.23 -0.92
N GLN A 188 25.39 -10.01 -1.12
CA GLN A 188 24.08 -9.75 -1.64
C GLN A 188 24.10 -8.69 -2.76
N TRP A 189 23.14 -8.78 -3.67
CA TRP A 189 22.81 -7.66 -4.56
C TRP A 189 21.98 -6.64 -3.80
N MET A 190 22.37 -5.38 -3.96
CA MET A 190 21.71 -4.22 -3.35
C MET A 190 21.30 -3.23 -4.43
N LEU A 191 20.16 -2.56 -4.25
CA LEU A 191 19.76 -1.42 -5.08
C LEU A 191 19.80 -0.12 -4.29
N ARG A 192 20.46 0.91 -4.85
CA ARG A 192 20.67 2.23 -4.22
C ARG A 192 19.41 3.10 -4.24
N ILE A 193 18.32 2.61 -3.64
CA ILE A 193 17.08 3.38 -3.47
C ILE A 193 17.32 4.67 -2.68
N THR A 194 18.34 4.69 -1.80
CA THR A 194 18.72 5.85 -1.01
C THR A 194 19.10 7.06 -1.86
N LYS A 195 19.64 6.84 -3.07
CA LYS A 195 19.93 7.91 -4.03
C LYS A 195 18.67 8.65 -4.51
N TYR A 196 17.51 8.02 -4.40
CA TYR A 196 16.21 8.56 -4.80
C TYR A 196 15.36 9.02 -3.62
N ALA A 197 15.89 9.01 -2.39
CA ALA A 197 15.15 9.35 -1.19
C ALA A 197 14.45 10.72 -1.28
N GLU A 198 15.17 11.76 -1.72
CA GLU A 198 14.60 13.10 -1.89
C GLU A 198 13.55 13.15 -3.01
N SER A 199 13.87 12.61 -4.19
CA SER A 199 12.93 12.55 -5.31
C SER A 199 11.63 11.80 -4.97
N LEU A 200 11.74 10.72 -4.19
CA LEU A 200 10.59 9.96 -3.69
C LEU A 200 9.76 10.76 -2.67
N LEU A 201 10.38 11.60 -1.85
CA LEU A 201 9.66 12.49 -0.93
C LEU A 201 8.94 13.61 -1.66
N GLU A 202 9.64 14.33 -2.53
CA GLU A 202 9.08 15.43 -3.34
C GLU A 202 7.87 14.96 -4.16
N GLY A 203 7.99 13.80 -4.82
CA GLY A 203 6.91 13.25 -5.64
C GLY A 203 5.62 12.98 -4.89
N LEU A 204 5.65 12.77 -3.56
CA LEU A 204 4.44 12.53 -2.77
C LEU A 204 3.49 13.73 -2.73
N ASP A 205 3.99 14.94 -2.88
CA ASP A 205 3.17 16.15 -2.70
C ASP A 205 2.16 16.31 -3.84
N ASP A 206 2.50 15.87 -5.05
CA ASP A 206 1.66 15.95 -6.25
C ASP A 206 0.67 14.78 -6.42
N LEU A 207 0.76 13.74 -5.57
CA LEU A 207 -0.07 12.54 -5.69
C LEU A 207 -1.42 12.68 -4.99
N ASP A 208 -2.51 12.26 -5.67
CA ASP A 208 -3.85 12.09 -5.08
C ASP A 208 -3.93 10.75 -4.34
N TRP A 209 -3.13 10.65 -3.27
CA TRP A 209 -3.03 9.47 -2.42
C TRP A 209 -3.56 9.74 -1.02
N PRO A 210 -4.06 8.73 -0.30
CA PRO A 210 -4.45 8.87 1.11
C PRO A 210 -3.28 9.37 1.95
N GLU A 211 -3.52 10.39 2.79
CA GLU A 211 -2.44 11.04 3.54
C GLU A 211 -1.70 10.07 4.48
N ASN A 212 -2.42 9.13 5.08
CA ASN A 212 -1.78 8.08 5.89
C ASN A 212 -0.76 7.23 5.11
N ILE A 213 -0.95 7.01 3.82
CA ILE A 213 0.01 6.28 2.97
C ILE A 213 1.23 7.16 2.67
N LYS A 214 1.01 8.45 2.37
CA LYS A 214 2.10 9.41 2.19
C LYS A 214 2.94 9.52 3.46
N GLU A 215 2.29 9.62 4.63
CA GLU A 215 2.98 9.64 5.92
C GLU A 215 3.77 8.36 6.21
N LEU A 216 3.23 7.19 5.87
CA LEU A 216 3.97 5.93 6.00
C LEU A 216 5.24 5.95 5.16
N GLN A 217 5.19 6.42 3.91
CA GLN A 217 6.37 6.56 3.06
C GLN A 217 7.34 7.62 3.57
N ARG A 218 6.86 8.81 3.98
CA ARG A 218 7.70 9.86 4.58
C ARG A 218 8.44 9.35 5.83
N ASN A 219 7.73 8.65 6.71
CA ASN A 219 8.30 8.08 7.93
C ASN A 219 9.28 6.94 7.65
N TRP A 220 9.03 6.14 6.62
CA TRP A 220 9.92 5.06 6.19
C TRP A 220 11.21 5.61 5.58
N ILE A 221 11.11 6.59 4.70
CA ILE A 221 12.27 7.30 4.15
C ILE A 221 12.99 8.05 5.27
N GLY A 222 12.23 8.70 6.17
CA GLY A 222 12.74 9.25 7.42
C GLY A 222 13.82 10.28 7.22
N ARG A 223 13.57 11.27 6.36
CA ARG A 223 14.46 12.42 6.15
C ARG A 223 14.67 13.17 7.46
N SER A 224 15.90 13.45 7.78
CA SER A 224 16.29 14.25 8.95
C SER A 224 17.39 15.23 8.58
N GLU A 225 17.21 16.47 9.00
CA GLU A 225 18.22 17.52 8.89
C GLU A 225 18.98 17.64 10.20
N GLY A 226 20.28 17.75 10.11
CA GLY A 226 21.15 17.82 11.26
C GLY A 226 22.54 18.29 10.86
N VAL A 227 23.51 17.91 11.66
CA VAL A 227 24.93 18.25 11.44
C VAL A 227 25.80 17.04 11.70
N GLU A 228 26.79 16.82 10.86
CA GLU A 228 27.90 15.91 11.11
C GLU A 228 29.00 16.67 11.85
N ILE A 229 29.46 16.12 12.96
CA ILE A 229 30.43 16.76 13.86
C ILE A 229 31.61 15.82 14.05
N ASN A 230 32.82 16.35 13.97
CA ASN A 230 34.05 15.61 14.20
C ASN A 230 34.50 15.78 15.67
N PHE A 231 34.58 14.67 16.38
CA PHE A 231 35.11 14.61 17.75
C PHE A 231 36.53 14.08 17.71
N SER A 232 37.50 14.88 18.14
CA SER A 232 38.90 14.41 18.27
C SER A 232 39.03 13.36 19.37
N ILE A 233 39.86 12.34 19.13
CA ILE A 233 40.23 11.36 20.14
C ILE A 233 41.48 11.88 20.85
N LYS A 234 41.51 11.85 22.19
CA LYS A 234 42.57 12.44 23.03
C LYS A 234 43.95 12.00 22.60
N ASP A 235 44.17 10.72 22.35
CA ASP A 235 45.49 10.11 22.05
C ASP A 235 45.65 9.80 20.55
N SER A 236 44.66 10.11 19.70
CA SER A 236 44.65 9.88 18.25
C SER A 236 43.86 10.97 17.54
N PRO A 237 44.27 12.23 17.57
CA PRO A 237 43.49 13.34 17.02
C PRO A 237 43.34 13.29 15.50
N GLU A 238 44.17 12.51 14.79
CA GLU A 238 44.12 12.27 13.34
C GLU A 238 42.99 11.32 12.90
N ASP A 239 42.40 10.56 13.82
CA ASP A 239 41.30 9.64 13.57
C ASP A 239 40.03 10.12 14.30
N PRO A 240 39.39 11.24 13.90
CA PRO A 240 38.23 11.78 14.62
C PRO A 240 37.01 10.86 14.50
N ILE A 241 36.18 10.80 15.54
CA ILE A 241 34.89 10.15 15.49
C ILE A 241 33.91 11.13 14.88
N LYS A 242 33.30 10.75 13.72
CA LYS A 242 32.26 11.52 13.09
C LYS A 242 30.90 11.12 13.68
N VAL A 243 30.12 12.09 14.13
CA VAL A 243 28.78 11.89 14.69
C VAL A 243 27.76 12.71 13.93
N TYR A 244 26.67 12.12 13.54
CA TYR A 244 25.49 12.84 13.04
C TYR A 244 24.49 13.08 14.17
N THR A 245 24.02 14.33 14.31
CA THR A 245 22.96 14.66 15.26
C THR A 245 21.96 15.65 14.69
N THR A 246 20.69 15.45 15.02
CA THR A 246 19.59 16.41 14.77
C THR A 246 19.42 17.39 15.94
N ARG A 247 20.20 17.22 17.02
CA ARG A 247 20.13 18.00 18.26
C ARG A 247 21.49 18.59 18.63
N PRO A 248 22.11 19.42 17.75
CA PRO A 248 23.39 20.07 18.09
C PRO A 248 23.27 21.07 19.24
N ASP A 249 22.06 21.57 19.53
CA ASP A 249 21.73 22.39 20.71
C ASP A 249 22.10 21.71 22.04
N THR A 250 22.11 20.37 22.06
CA THR A 250 22.39 19.58 23.27
C THR A 250 23.87 19.17 23.39
N LEU A 251 24.73 19.64 22.52
CA LEU A 251 26.15 19.22 22.45
C LEU A 251 26.92 19.48 23.76
N PHE A 252 26.59 20.55 24.49
CA PHE A 252 27.17 20.79 25.85
C PHE A 252 26.73 19.79 26.91
N GLY A 253 25.63 19.05 26.65
CA GLY A 253 25.12 17.97 27.50
C GLY A 253 25.63 16.58 27.10
N ALA A 254 26.45 16.49 26.05
CA ALA A 254 27.07 15.23 25.66
C ALA A 254 28.17 14.87 26.67
N THR A 255 28.01 13.78 27.40
CA THR A 255 28.88 13.37 28.52
C THR A 255 29.67 12.10 28.24
N TYR A 256 29.30 11.34 27.27
CA TYR A 256 30.06 10.18 26.76
C TYR A 256 29.76 9.96 25.27
N MET A 257 30.59 9.14 24.63
CA MET A 257 30.48 8.75 23.24
C MET A 257 30.17 7.27 23.16
N VAL A 258 29.32 6.88 22.20
CA VAL A 258 29.06 5.46 21.92
C VAL A 258 29.31 5.17 20.46
N ILE A 259 30.02 4.09 20.18
CA ILE A 259 30.24 3.57 18.83
C ILE A 259 29.69 2.17 18.70
N ALA A 260 29.24 1.84 17.49
CA ALA A 260 28.72 0.52 17.17
C ALA A 260 29.81 -0.56 17.31
N PRO A 261 29.48 -1.79 17.69
CA PRO A 261 30.45 -2.90 17.77
C PRO A 261 31.18 -3.19 16.47
N GLU A 262 30.57 -2.87 15.34
CA GLU A 262 31.12 -3.05 14.00
C GLU A 262 31.92 -1.83 13.48
N HIS A 263 32.01 -0.76 14.27
CA HIS A 263 32.64 0.46 13.82
C HIS A 263 34.18 0.28 13.58
N PRO A 264 34.73 0.73 12.42
CA PRO A 264 36.15 0.49 12.05
C PRO A 264 37.18 1.04 13.03
N LEU A 265 36.79 2.02 13.83
CA LEU A 265 37.68 2.61 14.85
C LEU A 265 37.80 1.75 16.11
N VAL A 266 36.92 0.77 16.35
CA VAL A 266 36.95 -0.03 17.59
C VAL A 266 38.33 -0.63 17.83
N ASP A 267 38.87 -1.32 16.83
CA ASP A 267 40.20 -1.97 16.95
C ASP A 267 41.35 -1.00 17.11
N LYS A 268 41.21 0.24 16.64
CA LYS A 268 42.27 1.27 16.70
C LYS A 268 42.33 1.99 18.04
N ILE A 269 41.16 2.20 18.66
CA ILE A 269 41.03 3.10 19.83
C ILE A 269 40.95 2.33 21.16
N VAL A 270 40.78 1.01 21.11
CA VAL A 270 40.71 0.20 22.34
C VAL A 270 42.08 0.13 23.05
N SER A 271 42.10 0.45 24.32
CA SER A 271 43.33 0.34 25.12
C SER A 271 43.72 -1.14 25.31
N GLU A 272 45.01 -1.43 25.50
CA GLU A 272 45.47 -2.78 25.71
C GLU A 272 44.78 -3.48 26.91
N GLU A 273 44.39 -2.69 27.93
CA GLU A 273 43.71 -3.20 29.14
C GLU A 273 42.26 -3.64 28.82
N GLN A 274 41.59 -2.98 27.89
CA GLN A 274 40.20 -3.24 27.54
C GLN A 274 40.03 -4.18 26.34
N LYS A 275 41.10 -4.49 25.63
CA LYS A 275 41.09 -5.23 24.36
C LYS A 275 40.33 -6.57 24.42
N THR A 276 40.54 -7.36 25.46
CA THR A 276 39.85 -8.65 25.62
C THR A 276 38.38 -8.45 25.89
N ALA A 277 38.01 -7.55 26.79
CA ALA A 277 36.61 -7.29 27.15
C ALA A 277 35.80 -6.73 25.97
N VAL A 278 36.40 -5.80 25.21
CA VAL A 278 35.74 -5.22 23.99
C VAL A 278 35.58 -6.29 22.93
N LYS A 279 36.61 -7.11 22.66
CA LYS A 279 36.53 -8.19 21.67
C LYS A 279 35.44 -9.19 22.01
N ASP A 280 35.36 -9.68 23.24
CA ASP A 280 34.34 -10.63 23.69
C ASP A 280 32.92 -10.03 23.54
N TYR A 281 32.79 -8.73 23.87
CA TYR A 281 31.54 -8.02 23.74
C TYR A 281 31.11 -7.88 22.29
N VAL A 282 32.02 -7.52 21.40
CA VAL A 282 31.77 -7.40 19.95
C VAL A 282 31.30 -8.73 19.37
N GLU A 283 32.00 -9.85 19.69
CA GLU A 283 31.62 -11.19 19.20
C GLU A 283 30.21 -11.64 19.64
N VAL A 284 29.80 -11.27 20.84
CA VAL A 284 28.46 -11.59 21.37
C VAL A 284 27.40 -10.70 20.71
N THR A 285 27.68 -9.42 20.54
CA THR A 285 26.71 -8.43 20.07
C THR A 285 26.45 -8.53 18.58
N GLN A 286 27.46 -8.86 17.78
CA GLN A 286 27.29 -9.08 16.33
C GLN A 286 26.31 -10.20 15.98
N LYS A 287 26.04 -11.11 16.92
CA LYS A 287 25.04 -12.19 16.73
C LYS A 287 23.60 -11.76 17.02
N LYS A 288 23.39 -10.58 17.63
CA LYS A 288 22.06 -10.04 17.93
C LYS A 288 21.43 -9.41 16.68
N SER A 289 20.10 -9.51 16.54
CA SER A 289 19.37 -8.78 15.49
C SER A 289 19.34 -7.28 15.80
N ASP A 290 19.17 -6.44 14.75
CA ASP A 290 18.98 -5.00 14.94
C ASP A 290 17.73 -4.71 15.78
N PHE A 291 16.68 -5.54 15.66
CA PHE A 291 15.49 -5.49 16.49
C PHE A 291 15.83 -5.71 17.97
N ASP A 292 16.56 -6.79 18.29
CA ASP A 292 17.00 -7.08 19.66
C ASP A 292 17.87 -5.97 20.27
N ARG A 293 18.62 -5.26 19.43
CA ARG A 293 19.51 -4.17 19.84
C ARG A 293 18.77 -2.85 20.07
N THR A 294 17.68 -2.59 19.33
CA THR A 294 16.94 -1.32 19.37
C THR A 294 15.68 -1.35 20.21
N GLU A 295 15.28 -2.52 20.74
CA GLU A 295 14.09 -2.64 21.57
C GLU A 295 14.16 -1.73 22.81
N VAL A 296 13.16 -0.84 22.97
CA VAL A 296 13.16 0.22 23.98
C VAL A 296 13.16 -0.32 25.41
N ASN A 297 12.52 -1.45 25.64
CA ASN A 297 12.36 -2.05 26.98
C ASN A 297 13.47 -3.01 27.41
N LYS A 298 14.53 -3.14 26.60
CA LYS A 298 15.64 -4.07 26.89
C LYS A 298 16.78 -3.36 27.60
N ASP A 299 17.41 -4.05 28.54
CA ASP A 299 18.62 -3.58 29.21
C ASP A 299 19.72 -3.21 28.22
N LYS A 300 20.13 -1.94 28.17
CA LYS A 300 21.23 -1.48 27.33
C LYS A 300 22.55 -1.99 27.90
N THR A 301 23.40 -2.52 27.02
CA THR A 301 24.72 -3.05 27.42
C THR A 301 25.86 -2.39 26.66
N GLY A 302 27.04 -2.33 27.26
CA GLY A 302 28.20 -1.74 26.64
C GLY A 302 29.49 -2.02 27.43
N VAL A 303 30.64 -1.74 26.79
CA VAL A 303 31.97 -1.88 27.37
C VAL A 303 32.76 -0.62 27.08
N PHE A 304 33.47 -0.10 28.10
CA PHE A 304 34.37 1.05 27.96
C PHE A 304 35.58 0.66 27.14
N THR A 305 36.01 1.49 26.21
CA THR A 305 37.15 1.24 25.32
C THR A 305 38.50 1.54 25.97
N GLY A 306 38.49 2.30 27.05
CA GLY A 306 39.70 2.85 27.66
C GLY A 306 40.18 4.17 27.04
N SER A 307 39.46 4.68 26.04
CA SER A 307 39.79 5.92 25.32
C SER A 307 38.78 7.03 25.53
N TYR A 308 39.18 8.27 25.25
CA TYR A 308 38.34 9.45 25.44
C TYR A 308 38.23 10.29 24.17
N ALA A 309 37.06 10.83 23.90
CA ALA A 309 36.81 11.84 22.91
C ALA A 309 36.82 13.24 23.56
N ILE A 310 37.13 14.27 22.81
CA ILE A 310 37.04 15.65 23.26
C ILE A 310 35.80 16.30 22.68
N ASN A 311 34.93 16.81 23.53
CA ASN A 311 33.77 17.56 23.11
C ASN A 311 34.20 18.87 22.43
N PRO A 312 33.83 19.13 21.18
CA PRO A 312 34.33 20.30 20.45
C PRO A 312 33.87 21.64 21.02
N LEU A 313 32.74 21.69 21.75
CA LEU A 313 32.24 22.92 22.39
C LEU A 313 32.61 23.07 23.85
N SER A 314 32.38 22.08 24.70
CA SER A 314 32.69 22.18 26.13
C SER A 314 34.17 21.94 26.44
N LYS A 315 34.94 21.38 25.52
CA LYS A 315 36.32 20.91 25.67
C LYS A 315 36.54 19.83 26.73
N GLU A 316 35.45 19.28 27.26
CA GLU A 316 35.48 18.21 28.25
C GLU A 316 35.84 16.86 27.61
N GLU A 317 36.56 16.03 28.38
CA GLU A 317 36.85 14.64 27.99
C GLU A 317 35.60 13.77 28.20
N MET A 318 35.29 12.94 27.23
CA MET A 318 34.13 12.03 27.20
C MET A 318 34.57 10.61 27.00
N GLU A 319 34.17 9.67 27.87
CA GLU A 319 34.46 8.24 27.70
C GLU A 319 33.87 7.70 26.39
N ILE A 320 34.63 6.86 25.67
CA ILE A 320 34.19 6.18 24.47
C ILE A 320 33.78 4.74 24.83
N TRP A 321 32.54 4.42 24.60
CA TRP A 321 31.94 3.10 24.85
C TRP A 321 31.59 2.37 23.55
N VAL A 322 31.74 1.05 23.55
CA VAL A 322 31.10 0.17 22.53
C VAL A 322 29.80 -0.33 23.12
N ALA A 323 28.65 -0.10 22.46
CA ALA A 323 27.38 -0.52 22.98
C ALA A 323 26.42 -1.06 21.88
N ASP A 324 25.54 -1.95 22.27
CA ASP A 324 24.67 -2.68 21.37
C ASP A 324 23.49 -1.87 20.81
N TYR A 325 23.12 -0.76 21.46
CA TYR A 325 21.99 0.07 21.00
C TYR A 325 22.36 1.07 19.89
N VAL A 326 23.64 1.16 19.50
CA VAL A 326 24.10 1.93 18.35
C VAL A 326 24.34 0.99 17.17
N LEU A 327 23.75 1.33 16.02
CA LEU A 327 23.87 0.53 14.80
C LEU A 327 24.84 1.16 13.82
N ILE A 328 25.74 0.37 13.25
CA ILE A 328 26.66 0.84 12.19
C ILE A 328 25.90 1.27 10.93
N SER A 329 24.72 0.72 10.73
CA SER A 329 23.85 1.02 9.58
C SER A 329 23.07 2.32 9.70
N TYR A 330 23.17 3.06 10.82
CA TYR A 330 22.45 4.33 11.03
C TYR A 330 23.43 5.47 11.31
N GLY A 331 23.33 6.54 10.51
CA GLY A 331 24.24 7.68 10.59
C GLY A 331 25.69 7.26 10.34
N THR A 332 26.58 7.63 11.24
CA THR A 332 28.03 7.34 11.17
C THR A 332 28.42 6.08 11.92
N GLY A 333 27.48 5.37 12.55
CA GLY A 333 27.77 4.27 13.48
C GLY A 333 28.31 4.73 14.84
N ALA A 334 28.25 6.03 15.13
CA ALA A 334 28.64 6.65 16.39
C ALA A 334 27.60 7.69 16.83
N ILE A 335 27.42 7.84 18.12
CA ILE A 335 26.55 8.86 18.71
C ILE A 335 27.29 9.62 19.81
N MET A 336 27.02 10.90 19.94
CA MET A 336 27.23 11.64 21.19
C MET A 336 26.07 11.33 22.12
N ALA A 337 26.32 10.82 23.27
CA ALA A 337 25.26 10.48 24.23
C ALA A 337 24.92 11.68 25.12
N VAL A 338 23.63 12.00 25.14
CA VAL A 338 23.09 13.14 25.89
C VAL A 338 22.05 12.67 26.92
N PRO A 339 22.49 12.08 28.03
CA PRO A 339 21.59 11.41 28.98
C PRO A 339 20.57 12.33 29.63
N GLY A 340 20.80 13.65 29.67
CA GLY A 340 19.79 14.61 30.13
C GLY A 340 18.56 14.69 29.22
N HIS A 341 18.68 14.30 27.93
CA HIS A 341 17.68 14.59 26.89
C HIS A 341 17.39 13.44 25.90
N ASP A 342 17.93 12.23 26.14
CA ASP A 342 17.59 10.98 25.43
C ASP A 342 17.40 9.85 26.45
N GLU A 343 16.27 9.15 26.39
CA GLU A 343 15.90 8.09 27.34
C GLU A 343 16.86 6.91 27.32
N ARG A 344 17.36 6.52 26.14
CA ARG A 344 18.30 5.39 25.97
C ARG A 344 19.64 5.73 26.61
N ASP A 345 20.10 6.97 26.40
CA ASP A 345 21.34 7.47 26.96
C ASP A 345 21.23 7.63 28.48
N TRP A 346 20.05 8.04 28.97
CA TRP A 346 19.77 8.16 30.40
C TRP A 346 19.82 6.80 31.12
N ASP A 347 19.17 5.78 30.52
CA ASP A 347 19.18 4.41 31.04
C ASP A 347 20.61 3.88 31.12
N PHE A 348 21.39 4.06 30.05
CA PHE A 348 22.79 3.64 29.97
C PHE A 348 23.64 4.39 30.99
N ALA A 349 23.56 5.72 31.04
CA ALA A 349 24.32 6.54 31.97
C ALA A 349 24.02 6.20 33.44
N THR A 350 22.74 5.95 33.77
CA THR A 350 22.31 5.53 35.09
C THR A 350 22.91 4.18 35.46
N LYS A 351 22.87 3.21 34.55
CA LYS A 351 23.43 1.86 34.75
C LYS A 351 24.92 1.88 34.98
N TYR A 352 25.66 2.63 34.20
CA TYR A 352 27.12 2.70 34.25
C TYR A 352 27.67 3.86 35.10
N LYS A 353 26.77 4.64 35.75
CA LYS A 353 27.07 5.78 36.64
C LYS A 353 27.86 6.88 35.92
N LEU A 354 27.53 7.15 34.68
CA LEU A 354 28.12 8.21 33.87
C LEU A 354 27.45 9.57 34.20
N PRO A 355 28.14 10.70 33.95
CA PRO A 355 27.54 12.03 34.22
C PRO A 355 26.27 12.29 33.40
N ILE A 356 25.28 12.92 34.04
CA ILE A 356 24.05 13.40 33.42
C ILE A 356 23.98 14.92 33.60
N LYS A 357 23.93 15.65 32.47
CA LYS A 357 23.94 17.13 32.47
C LYS A 357 22.67 17.64 31.83
N GLU A 358 21.94 18.52 32.54
CA GLU A 358 20.79 19.24 32.00
C GLU A 358 21.27 20.39 31.12
N VAL A 359 20.81 20.47 29.86
CA VAL A 359 21.12 21.57 28.95
C VAL A 359 19.87 22.15 28.29
N VAL A 360 18.69 21.57 28.51
CA VAL A 360 17.38 22.11 28.15
C VAL A 360 16.55 22.17 29.41
N GLU A 361 16.07 23.36 29.79
CA GLU A 361 15.30 23.59 31.00
C GLU A 361 13.92 22.98 30.96
N GLY A 362 13.49 22.37 32.04
CA GLY A 362 12.06 21.96 32.20
C GLY A 362 11.81 20.58 32.78
N GLY A 363 12.83 19.76 33.02
CA GLY A 363 12.72 18.42 33.59
C GLY A 363 13.57 18.19 34.83
N ASP A 364 13.30 17.08 35.52
CA ASP A 364 14.16 16.57 36.60
C ASP A 364 15.02 15.41 36.04
N THR A 365 16.16 15.75 35.53
CA THR A 365 17.09 14.78 34.91
C THR A 365 17.60 13.70 35.86
N THR A 366 17.36 13.86 37.20
CA THR A 366 17.67 12.82 38.18
C THR A 366 16.66 11.69 38.19
N LYS A 367 15.48 11.88 37.57
CA LYS A 367 14.39 10.90 37.53
C LYS A 367 14.16 10.32 36.10
N GLY A 368 14.66 10.98 35.09
CA GLY A 368 14.51 10.57 33.68
C GLY A 368 15.01 11.64 32.73
N ALA A 369 15.17 11.28 31.45
CA ALA A 369 15.51 12.23 30.42
C ALA A 369 14.35 13.20 30.15
N PHE A 370 14.68 14.49 29.91
CA PHE A 370 13.71 15.48 29.44
C PHE A 370 13.77 15.58 27.91
N THR A 371 12.78 15.04 27.24
CA THR A 371 12.76 14.90 25.76
C THR A 371 11.89 15.93 25.04
N GLU A 372 11.12 16.73 25.77
CA GLU A 372 10.25 17.76 25.18
C GLU A 372 11.06 18.88 24.53
N LYS A 373 10.59 19.34 23.36
CA LYS A 373 11.24 20.39 22.59
C LYS A 373 10.61 21.76 22.78
N GLY A 374 9.37 21.91 22.92
CA GLY A 374 8.53 23.09 23.13
C GLY A 374 9.23 24.46 23.19
N ASN A 375 8.75 25.35 24.06
CA ASN A 375 9.35 26.67 24.34
C ASN A 375 10.46 26.63 25.41
N ALA A 376 11.06 25.45 25.62
CA ALA A 376 12.13 25.30 26.61
C ALA A 376 13.38 26.09 26.22
N LEU A 377 14.08 26.66 27.21
CA LEU A 377 15.30 27.42 27.01
C LEU A 377 16.52 26.55 27.25
N ILE A 378 17.59 26.89 26.56
CA ILE A 378 18.90 26.24 26.73
C ILE A 378 19.57 26.81 27.99
N VAL A 379 20.11 25.88 28.79
CA VAL A 379 20.85 26.18 30.04
C VAL A 379 22.17 25.41 30.07
N ASN A 380 23.11 25.81 30.94
CA ASN A 380 24.42 25.15 31.15
C ASN A 380 25.20 24.89 29.83
N SER A 381 25.04 25.75 28.86
CA SER A 381 25.54 25.55 27.48
C SER A 381 26.37 26.75 27.01
N GLU A 382 27.53 26.95 27.68
CA GLU A 382 28.51 28.00 27.35
C GLU A 382 29.93 27.57 27.68
N HIS A 383 30.88 28.07 26.90
CA HIS A 383 32.28 27.98 27.15
C HIS A 383 33.01 29.22 26.64
N PRO A 384 33.99 29.82 27.44
CA PRO A 384 34.58 31.11 27.08
C PRO A 384 35.32 31.15 25.74
N GLU A 385 35.89 30.02 25.32
CA GLU A 385 36.70 29.91 24.08
C GLU A 385 35.89 29.41 22.88
N THR A 386 34.59 29.06 23.04
CA THR A 386 33.81 28.53 21.94
C THR A 386 32.49 29.30 21.76
N LEU A 387 31.40 28.80 22.29
CA LEU A 387 30.06 29.26 22.02
C LEU A 387 29.26 29.40 23.30
N SER A 388 28.38 30.39 23.40
CA SER A 388 27.31 30.44 24.39
C SER A 388 25.96 30.44 23.70
N ILE A 389 25.10 29.50 24.08
CA ILE A 389 23.71 29.37 23.61
C ILE A 389 22.72 29.42 24.75
N ASN A 390 23.14 29.76 25.97
CA ASN A 390 22.27 29.91 27.13
C ASN A 390 21.17 30.94 26.89
N GLY A 391 19.94 30.61 27.30
CA GLY A 391 18.78 31.46 27.20
C GLY A 391 18.14 31.52 25.80
N LEU A 392 18.67 30.82 24.81
CA LEU A 392 18.04 30.67 23.50
C LEU A 392 16.96 29.60 23.54
N THR A 393 15.99 29.69 22.63
CA THR A 393 15.08 28.57 22.35
C THR A 393 15.84 27.42 21.69
N VAL A 394 15.27 26.22 21.71
CA VAL A 394 15.88 25.02 21.07
C VAL A 394 16.18 25.30 19.60
N GLU A 395 15.23 25.92 18.86
CA GLU A 395 15.37 26.21 17.44
C GLU A 395 16.51 27.22 17.15
N GLU A 396 16.55 28.32 17.90
CA GLU A 396 17.65 29.32 17.78
C GLU A 396 19.01 28.72 18.12
N ALA A 397 19.06 27.86 19.13
CA ALA A 397 20.29 27.19 19.54
C ALA A 397 20.78 26.19 18.50
N ILE A 398 19.89 25.41 17.86
CA ILE A 398 20.23 24.53 16.74
C ILE A 398 20.88 25.33 15.62
N ALA A 399 20.21 26.40 15.15
CA ALA A 399 20.71 27.22 14.04
C ALA A 399 22.09 27.83 14.37
N LYS A 400 22.24 28.41 15.56
CA LYS A 400 23.47 29.04 15.99
C LYS A 400 24.62 28.04 16.18
N THR A 401 24.31 26.84 16.65
CA THR A 401 25.32 25.79 16.84
C THR A 401 25.79 25.25 15.50
N ILE A 402 24.91 25.04 14.52
CA ILE A 402 25.29 24.63 13.16
C ILE A 402 26.19 25.68 12.53
N GLU A 403 25.79 26.98 12.56
CA GLU A 403 26.60 28.07 12.03
C GLU A 403 28.01 28.10 12.64
N TYR A 404 28.11 27.89 13.96
CA TYR A 404 29.41 27.87 14.65
C TYR A 404 30.26 26.67 14.21
N ILE A 405 29.67 25.45 14.15
CA ILE A 405 30.36 24.21 13.75
C ILE A 405 30.93 24.33 12.34
N GLU A 406 30.14 24.86 11.40
CA GLU A 406 30.58 25.07 10.00
C GLU A 406 31.70 26.11 9.92
N LYS A 407 31.52 27.25 10.60
CA LYS A 407 32.50 28.34 10.61
C LYS A 407 33.86 27.92 11.15
N GLU A 408 33.89 27.12 12.22
CA GLU A 408 35.12 26.64 12.84
C GLU A 408 35.66 25.37 12.19
N GLY A 409 35.03 24.86 11.14
CA GLY A 409 35.46 23.64 10.43
C GLY A 409 35.37 22.37 11.28
N LEU A 410 34.47 22.34 12.28
CA LEU A 410 34.26 21.21 13.20
C LEU A 410 33.32 20.16 12.59
N GLY A 411 32.63 20.52 11.52
CA GLY A 411 31.64 19.68 10.85
C GLY A 411 30.89 20.43 9.77
N GLU A 412 29.84 19.81 9.25
CA GLU A 412 28.98 20.37 8.17
C GLU A 412 27.53 19.96 8.35
N GLY A 413 26.62 20.83 7.90
CA GLY A 413 25.21 20.52 7.80
C GLY A 413 24.97 19.28 6.92
N ALA A 414 24.13 18.35 7.36
CA ALA A 414 23.91 17.10 6.65
C ALA A 414 22.45 16.69 6.69
N THR A 415 22.00 16.09 5.59
CA THR A 415 20.68 15.43 5.52
C THR A 415 20.89 13.92 5.52
N ASN A 416 20.25 13.23 6.45
CA ASN A 416 20.27 11.79 6.57
C ASN A 416 18.89 11.19 6.39
N TYR A 417 18.85 9.90 6.00
CA TYR A 417 17.64 9.14 5.79
C TYR A 417 17.66 7.85 6.60
N LYS A 418 16.50 7.42 7.11
CA LYS A 418 16.34 6.11 7.71
C LYS A 418 16.32 5.00 6.65
N LEU A 419 15.88 5.34 5.45
CA LEU A 419 15.84 4.43 4.31
C LEU A 419 17.20 3.77 4.10
N ARG A 420 17.19 2.48 3.83
CA ARG A 420 18.37 1.68 3.47
C ARG A 420 18.29 1.26 2.03
N ASP A 421 19.45 0.96 1.44
CA ASP A 421 19.46 0.34 0.11
C ASP A 421 18.72 -0.98 0.14
N TRP A 422 18.04 -1.25 -0.94
CA TRP A 422 17.13 -2.39 -1.04
C TRP A 422 17.90 -3.68 -1.25
N LEU A 423 17.75 -4.65 -0.34
CA LEU A 423 18.28 -6.00 -0.44
C LEU A 423 17.58 -6.75 -1.57
N PHE A 424 18.26 -6.91 -2.70
CA PHE A 424 17.64 -7.29 -3.97
C PHE A 424 17.91 -8.73 -4.40
N SER A 425 18.58 -9.55 -3.64
CA SER A 425 18.81 -10.96 -3.97
C SER A 425 18.18 -11.94 -3.00
N ARG A 426 17.77 -13.10 -3.51
CA ARG A 426 17.18 -14.20 -2.74
C ARG A 426 17.87 -15.51 -3.10
N GLN A 427 18.11 -16.35 -2.09
CA GLN A 427 18.70 -17.68 -2.21
C GLN A 427 17.60 -18.70 -2.50
N ARG A 428 16.93 -18.52 -3.67
CA ARG A 428 15.77 -19.29 -4.09
C ARG A 428 15.90 -19.82 -5.50
N TYR A 429 15.05 -20.81 -5.80
CA TYR A 429 14.83 -21.28 -7.15
C TYR A 429 13.76 -20.46 -7.88
N TRP A 430 12.57 -20.28 -7.26
CA TRP A 430 11.41 -19.69 -7.93
C TRP A 430 11.43 -18.15 -7.87
N GLY A 431 12.16 -17.57 -8.80
CA GLY A 431 12.36 -16.13 -8.96
C GLY A 431 13.06 -15.81 -10.28
N GLU A 432 13.06 -14.52 -10.67
CA GLU A 432 13.76 -14.07 -11.89
C GLU A 432 15.26 -14.25 -11.73
N PRO A 433 15.94 -14.94 -12.68
CA PRO A 433 17.39 -15.04 -12.68
C PRO A 433 18.06 -13.68 -12.94
N PHE A 434 19.20 -13.43 -12.30
CA PHE A 434 20.03 -12.27 -12.61
C PHE A 434 20.75 -12.43 -13.97
N PRO A 435 20.79 -11.38 -14.80
CA PRO A 435 21.54 -11.39 -16.06
C PRO A 435 23.02 -11.06 -15.82
N ILE A 436 23.66 -11.80 -14.90
CA ILE A 436 25.04 -11.57 -14.47
C ILE A 436 25.86 -12.86 -14.56
N ILE A 437 27.12 -12.71 -14.98
CA ILE A 437 28.14 -13.75 -14.98
C ILE A 437 29.31 -13.28 -14.10
N HIS A 438 29.74 -14.11 -13.18
CA HIS A 438 30.94 -13.89 -12.36
C HIS A 438 32.15 -14.43 -13.10
N THR A 439 33.04 -13.54 -13.50
CA THR A 439 34.31 -13.84 -14.14
C THR A 439 35.46 -13.57 -13.15
N ASP A 440 36.69 -13.87 -13.56
CA ASP A 440 37.90 -13.53 -12.81
C ASP A 440 38.07 -12.01 -12.64
N ASN A 441 37.45 -11.21 -13.51
CA ASN A 441 37.48 -9.74 -13.46
C ASN A 441 36.38 -9.15 -12.57
N GLY A 442 35.48 -9.99 -12.03
CA GLY A 442 34.32 -9.59 -11.27
C GLY A 442 32.98 -9.87 -11.98
N PRO A 443 31.88 -9.28 -11.50
CA PRO A 443 30.58 -9.46 -12.12
C PRO A 443 30.47 -8.70 -13.44
N GLU A 444 30.05 -9.39 -14.48
CA GLU A 444 29.84 -8.86 -15.82
C GLU A 444 28.38 -9.08 -16.26
N THR A 445 27.84 -8.16 -17.04
CA THR A 445 26.47 -8.24 -17.55
C THR A 445 26.37 -9.18 -18.74
N ILE A 446 25.28 -9.93 -18.83
CA ILE A 446 24.87 -10.61 -20.06
C ILE A 446 24.41 -9.55 -21.05
N LYS A 447 24.71 -9.75 -22.34
CA LYS A 447 24.30 -8.83 -23.38
C LYS A 447 22.77 -8.81 -23.52
N GLU A 448 22.21 -7.65 -23.85
CA GLU A 448 20.76 -7.49 -24.00
C GLU A 448 20.17 -8.43 -25.08
N GLU A 449 20.94 -8.74 -26.14
CA GLU A 449 20.55 -9.65 -27.21
C GLU A 449 20.45 -11.12 -26.79
N ASP A 450 21.12 -11.48 -25.69
CA ASP A 450 21.13 -12.84 -25.12
C ASP A 450 20.06 -13.03 -24.03
N LEU A 451 19.26 -12.01 -23.74
CA LEU A 451 18.14 -12.11 -22.81
C LEU A 451 16.93 -12.83 -23.44
N PRO A 452 16.17 -13.58 -22.65
CA PRO A 452 16.26 -13.76 -21.19
C PRO A 452 17.23 -14.88 -20.79
N VAL A 453 17.84 -14.72 -19.60
CA VAL A 453 18.43 -15.85 -18.88
C VAL A 453 17.30 -16.73 -18.38
N ILE A 454 17.12 -17.88 -18.96
CA ILE A 454 16.01 -18.79 -18.65
C ILE A 454 16.27 -19.51 -17.32
N LEU A 455 15.25 -19.54 -16.44
CA LEU A 455 15.26 -20.35 -15.23
C LEU A 455 15.26 -21.84 -15.63
N PRO A 456 16.27 -22.63 -15.19
CA PRO A 456 16.37 -24.04 -15.58
C PRO A 456 15.29 -24.87 -14.90
N GLU A 457 14.78 -25.89 -15.57
CA GLU A 457 13.92 -26.88 -14.93
C GLU A 457 14.77 -27.82 -14.07
N VAL A 458 14.41 -28.00 -12.80
CA VAL A 458 15.14 -28.81 -11.84
C VAL A 458 14.19 -29.72 -11.07
N GLU A 459 14.61 -30.96 -10.79
CA GLU A 459 13.82 -31.87 -9.97
C GLU A 459 13.87 -31.51 -8.48
N ASN A 460 15.01 -31.02 -8.01
CA ASN A 460 15.21 -30.62 -6.62
C ASN A 460 15.44 -29.11 -6.50
N TYR A 461 14.41 -28.39 -6.09
CA TYR A 461 14.42 -26.94 -5.89
C TYR A 461 14.36 -26.54 -4.42
N LYS A 462 14.47 -27.50 -3.48
CA LYS A 462 14.43 -27.22 -2.05
C LYS A 462 15.65 -26.40 -1.64
N PRO A 463 15.51 -25.36 -0.82
CA PRO A 463 16.61 -24.59 -0.30
C PRO A 463 17.62 -25.47 0.44
N SER A 464 18.92 -25.13 0.32
CA SER A 464 19.99 -25.84 1.00
C SER A 464 20.18 -25.38 2.46
N ASP A 465 20.69 -26.24 3.32
CA ASP A 465 21.05 -25.89 4.71
C ASP A 465 22.27 -24.93 4.78
N SER A 466 23.03 -24.84 3.68
CA SER A 466 24.23 -24.01 3.60
C SER A 466 23.97 -22.53 3.30
N GLY A 467 22.69 -22.13 3.08
CA GLY A 467 22.33 -20.78 2.67
C GLY A 467 22.61 -20.46 1.19
N LYS A 468 23.12 -21.43 0.42
CA LYS A 468 23.30 -21.28 -1.03
C LYS A 468 22.00 -21.53 -1.77
N SER A 469 21.79 -20.78 -2.85
CA SER A 469 20.64 -20.98 -3.74
C SER A 469 20.63 -22.41 -4.30
N PRO A 470 19.46 -23.04 -4.47
CA PRO A 470 19.31 -24.34 -5.15
C PRO A 470 19.92 -24.35 -6.55
N LEU A 471 19.90 -23.22 -7.26
CA LEU A 471 20.49 -23.06 -8.59
C LEU A 471 22.01 -23.33 -8.60
N SER A 472 22.69 -23.12 -7.49
CA SER A 472 24.15 -23.38 -7.38
C SER A 472 24.54 -24.83 -7.61
N ASN A 473 23.57 -25.77 -7.54
CA ASN A 473 23.80 -27.19 -7.76
C ASN A 473 23.54 -27.62 -9.23
N VAL A 474 23.17 -26.68 -10.12
CA VAL A 474 22.82 -26.97 -11.52
C VAL A 474 24.03 -26.59 -12.40
N ASN A 475 25.11 -27.40 -12.34
CA ASN A 475 26.38 -27.09 -12.97
C ASN A 475 26.27 -26.71 -14.45
N ASN A 476 25.48 -27.44 -15.23
CA ASN A 476 25.29 -27.20 -16.66
C ASN A 476 24.60 -25.86 -16.97
N TRP A 477 23.91 -25.29 -16.01
CA TRP A 477 23.33 -23.96 -16.15
C TRP A 477 24.25 -22.88 -15.55
N VAL A 478 24.93 -23.20 -14.44
CA VAL A 478 25.84 -22.26 -13.76
C VAL A 478 27.08 -21.96 -14.59
N GLU A 479 27.69 -22.99 -15.18
CA GLU A 479 28.93 -22.85 -15.97
C GLU A 479 28.64 -22.17 -17.31
N VAL A 480 29.27 -21.03 -17.55
CA VAL A 480 29.28 -20.35 -18.86
C VAL A 480 30.53 -20.74 -19.58
N LYS A 481 30.38 -21.29 -20.79
CA LYS A 481 31.46 -21.81 -21.57
C LYS A 481 31.66 -21.05 -22.87
N ASP A 482 32.91 -20.97 -23.34
CA ASP A 482 33.27 -20.43 -24.65
C ASP A 482 33.04 -21.48 -25.75
N GLU A 483 33.33 -21.10 -26.98
CA GLU A 483 33.23 -21.97 -28.16
C GLU A 483 34.17 -23.21 -28.10
N ASN A 484 35.16 -23.21 -27.21
CA ASN A 484 36.12 -24.30 -27.01
C ASN A 484 35.79 -25.14 -25.77
N ASP A 485 34.61 -24.97 -25.18
CA ASP A 485 34.13 -25.65 -23.95
C ASP A 485 34.91 -25.28 -22.67
N ASN A 486 35.68 -24.16 -22.67
CA ASN A 486 36.33 -23.65 -21.45
C ASN A 486 35.32 -22.84 -20.63
N ILE A 487 35.33 -23.02 -19.31
CA ILE A 487 34.53 -22.22 -18.41
C ILE A 487 35.11 -20.80 -18.38
N VAL A 488 34.34 -19.81 -18.83
CA VAL A 488 34.70 -18.38 -18.85
C VAL A 488 34.09 -17.59 -17.71
N GLY A 489 33.14 -18.18 -17.00
CA GLY A 489 32.49 -17.58 -15.84
C GLY A 489 31.36 -18.44 -15.28
N LEU A 490 30.80 -17.99 -14.17
CA LEU A 490 29.69 -18.65 -13.50
C LEU A 490 28.49 -17.71 -13.43
N ARG A 491 27.29 -18.18 -13.82
CA ARG A 491 26.06 -17.39 -13.65
C ARG A 491 25.81 -17.09 -12.18
N GLU A 492 25.24 -15.92 -11.93
CA GLU A 492 24.67 -15.61 -10.62
C GLU A 492 23.56 -16.63 -10.28
N THR A 493 23.64 -17.23 -9.11
CA THR A 493 22.74 -18.30 -8.68
C THR A 493 21.63 -17.83 -7.77
N ASN A 494 21.72 -16.61 -7.23
CA ASN A 494 20.60 -15.97 -6.55
C ASN A 494 19.52 -15.56 -7.57
N THR A 495 18.30 -15.35 -7.09
CA THR A 495 17.20 -14.80 -7.89
C THR A 495 16.80 -13.43 -7.36
N MET A 496 16.15 -12.62 -8.20
CA MET A 496 15.57 -11.36 -7.80
C MET A 496 14.39 -11.59 -6.84
N PRO A 497 14.03 -10.63 -5.97
CA PRO A 497 12.84 -10.74 -5.14
C PRO A 497 11.58 -10.71 -6.01
N GLN A 498 10.48 -11.28 -5.52
CA GLN A 498 9.17 -11.23 -6.22
C GLN A 498 8.74 -9.81 -6.62
N TRP A 499 9.13 -8.81 -5.82
CA TRP A 499 8.85 -7.40 -6.10
C TRP A 499 9.47 -6.88 -7.40
N ALA A 500 10.51 -7.52 -7.93
CA ALA A 500 11.15 -7.11 -9.18
C ALA A 500 10.17 -7.12 -10.34
N GLY A 501 9.44 -8.22 -10.52
CA GLY A 501 8.41 -8.35 -11.54
C GLY A 501 7.25 -7.37 -11.34
N SER A 502 6.83 -7.13 -10.10
CA SER A 502 5.71 -6.24 -9.82
C SER A 502 6.07 -4.75 -9.85
N CYS A 503 7.35 -4.37 -9.89
CA CYS A 503 7.74 -2.96 -9.93
C CYS A 503 7.42 -2.23 -11.25
N TRP A 504 7.10 -2.94 -12.32
CA TRP A 504 6.94 -2.34 -13.66
C TRP A 504 5.77 -2.92 -14.48
N TYR A 505 5.00 -3.85 -13.95
CA TYR A 505 3.93 -4.56 -14.65
C TYR A 505 2.88 -3.65 -15.29
N TYR A 506 2.58 -2.51 -14.66
CA TYR A 506 1.68 -1.48 -15.19
C TYR A 506 2.18 -0.88 -16.51
N LEU A 507 3.50 -0.83 -16.73
CA LEU A 507 4.09 -0.44 -18.00
C LEU A 507 3.91 -1.55 -19.04
N ARG A 508 4.13 -2.82 -18.65
CA ARG A 508 3.97 -3.95 -19.56
C ARG A 508 2.55 -4.07 -20.10
N PHE A 509 1.55 -3.79 -19.27
CA PHE A 509 0.15 -3.79 -19.72
C PHE A 509 -0.14 -2.79 -20.85
N THR A 510 0.68 -1.77 -21.02
CA THR A 510 0.49 -0.83 -22.14
C THR A 510 0.81 -1.46 -23.49
N ASP A 511 1.74 -2.45 -23.53
CA ASP A 511 2.19 -3.12 -24.76
C ASP A 511 2.68 -4.57 -24.51
N PRO A 512 1.81 -5.48 -24.02
CA PRO A 512 2.26 -6.80 -23.53
C PRO A 512 2.75 -7.75 -24.59
N SER A 513 2.29 -7.59 -25.85
CA SER A 513 2.64 -8.45 -26.97
C SER A 513 3.91 -8.01 -27.71
N ASN A 514 4.58 -6.95 -27.25
CA ASN A 514 5.81 -6.49 -27.88
C ASN A 514 7.00 -7.34 -27.43
N HIS A 515 7.65 -7.99 -28.37
CA HIS A 515 8.82 -8.84 -28.11
C HIS A 515 10.15 -8.14 -28.37
N ASP A 516 10.13 -7.01 -29.07
CA ASP A 516 11.34 -6.28 -29.51
C ASP A 516 11.77 -5.23 -28.47
N VAL A 517 10.82 -4.60 -27.79
CA VAL A 517 11.06 -3.62 -26.72
C VAL A 517 10.14 -3.87 -25.52
N SER A 518 10.53 -3.39 -24.36
CA SER A 518 9.74 -3.52 -23.12
C SER A 518 8.33 -2.94 -23.27
N TRP A 519 8.21 -1.82 -23.97
CA TRP A 519 6.98 -1.15 -24.40
C TRP A 519 7.32 -0.14 -25.51
N ALA A 520 6.36 0.13 -26.40
CA ALA A 520 6.48 1.20 -27.38
C ALA A 520 6.24 2.56 -26.70
N LYS A 521 7.09 3.55 -27.01
CA LYS A 521 7.04 4.88 -26.37
C LYS A 521 5.72 5.63 -26.59
N ASP A 522 5.11 5.45 -27.75
CA ASP A 522 3.82 6.06 -28.08
C ASP A 522 2.66 5.46 -27.28
N LYS A 523 2.66 4.15 -27.04
CA LYS A 523 1.68 3.47 -26.20
C LYS A 523 1.85 3.81 -24.73
N GLU A 524 3.09 3.82 -24.24
CA GLU A 524 3.39 4.27 -22.86
C GLU A 524 2.90 5.70 -22.67
N LYS A 525 3.26 6.62 -23.56
CA LYS A 525 2.86 8.02 -23.49
C LYS A 525 1.34 8.23 -23.55
N TYR A 526 0.63 7.36 -24.29
CA TYR A 526 -0.83 7.40 -24.36
C TYR A 526 -1.48 6.95 -23.04
N TRP A 527 -1.01 5.83 -22.45
CA TRP A 527 -1.66 5.22 -21.29
C TRP A 527 -1.19 5.78 -19.95
N MET A 528 0.10 6.15 -19.81
CA MET A 528 0.63 6.63 -18.52
C MET A 528 0.21 8.08 -18.19
N PRO A 529 0.14 8.44 -16.91
CA PRO A 529 0.21 7.56 -15.73
C PRO A 529 -1.09 6.75 -15.54
N VAL A 530 -1.06 5.75 -14.66
CA VAL A 530 -2.28 5.07 -14.21
C VAL A 530 -3.20 6.08 -13.53
N ASP A 531 -4.47 6.20 -13.98
CA ASP A 531 -5.40 7.21 -13.46
C ASP A 531 -6.00 6.84 -12.11
N LEU A 532 -6.29 5.55 -11.90
CA LEU A 532 -6.78 5.03 -10.62
C LEU A 532 -6.15 3.67 -10.34
N TYR A 533 -5.53 3.56 -9.17
CA TYR A 533 -4.95 2.33 -8.66
C TYR A 533 -5.64 1.94 -7.37
N ILE A 534 -6.21 0.73 -7.31
CA ILE A 534 -6.88 0.21 -6.11
C ILE A 534 -6.09 -0.99 -5.58
N GLY A 535 -5.78 -0.98 -4.28
CA GLY A 535 -5.02 -2.07 -3.65
C GLY A 535 -4.87 -1.93 -2.15
N GLY A 536 -4.26 -2.94 -1.51
CA GLY A 536 -4.07 -3.00 -0.07
C GLY A 536 -3.08 -1.94 0.46
N GLN A 537 -3.36 -1.41 1.64
CA GLN A 537 -2.46 -0.42 2.27
C GLN A 537 -1.16 -1.04 2.78
N GLU A 538 -1.09 -2.36 2.96
CA GLU A 538 0.11 -3.10 3.36
C GLU A 538 1.28 -2.91 2.39
N HIS A 539 0.99 -2.53 1.15
CA HIS A 539 1.97 -2.27 0.11
C HIS A 539 2.57 -0.86 0.14
N ALA A 540 2.19 -0.02 1.11
CA ALA A 540 2.62 1.40 1.18
C ALA A 540 4.14 1.58 1.12
N VAL A 541 4.89 0.80 1.90
CA VAL A 541 6.37 0.86 1.99
C VAL A 541 7.06 -0.34 1.33
N LEU A 542 6.29 -1.18 0.63
CA LEU A 542 6.74 -2.33 -0.15
C LEU A 542 6.63 -2.02 -1.65
N HIS A 543 5.68 -2.70 -2.33
CA HIS A 543 5.46 -2.57 -3.76
C HIS A 543 5.35 -1.10 -4.23
N LEU A 544 4.56 -0.26 -3.56
CA LEU A 544 4.35 1.14 -3.99
C LEU A 544 5.64 1.96 -3.95
N LEU A 545 6.47 1.78 -2.92
CA LEU A 545 7.74 2.49 -2.80
C LEU A 545 8.73 2.01 -3.85
N TYR A 546 8.85 0.69 -4.05
CA TYR A 546 9.77 0.10 -5.01
C TYR A 546 9.36 0.37 -6.47
N ALA A 547 8.07 0.32 -6.78
CA ALA A 547 7.55 0.68 -8.11
C ALA A 547 7.83 2.15 -8.44
N ARG A 548 7.65 3.07 -7.49
CA ARG A 548 7.99 4.49 -7.65
C ARG A 548 9.50 4.67 -7.88
N PHE A 549 10.34 3.99 -7.11
CA PHE A 549 11.79 4.03 -7.27
C PHE A 549 12.20 3.61 -8.69
N TRP A 550 11.73 2.45 -9.16
CA TRP A 550 12.04 1.98 -10.52
C TRP A 550 11.53 2.94 -11.58
N HIS A 551 10.33 3.47 -11.39
CA HIS A 551 9.74 4.41 -12.33
C HIS A 551 10.53 5.73 -12.41
N HIS A 552 10.98 6.27 -11.28
CA HIS A 552 11.87 7.45 -11.26
C HIS A 552 13.18 7.20 -12.00
N VAL A 553 13.80 6.04 -11.82
CA VAL A 553 15.00 5.69 -12.59
C VAL A 553 14.71 5.61 -14.09
N LEU A 554 13.62 4.95 -14.47
CA LEU A 554 13.20 4.85 -15.87
C LEU A 554 12.88 6.24 -16.47
N HIS A 555 12.31 7.13 -15.69
CA HIS A 555 12.06 8.51 -16.09
C HIS A 555 13.36 9.28 -16.33
N ASP A 556 14.32 9.19 -15.43
CA ASP A 556 15.62 9.85 -15.57
C ASP A 556 16.39 9.33 -16.80
N LEU A 557 16.17 8.07 -17.17
CA LEU A 557 16.72 7.47 -18.40
C LEU A 557 15.93 7.84 -19.67
N GLY A 558 14.81 8.59 -19.55
CA GLY A 558 13.94 8.95 -20.68
C GLY A 558 13.19 7.77 -21.29
N LEU A 559 12.98 6.70 -20.53
CA LEU A 559 12.29 5.48 -20.95
C LEU A 559 10.78 5.53 -20.69
N VAL A 560 10.34 6.37 -19.76
CA VAL A 560 8.93 6.65 -19.48
C VAL A 560 8.65 8.15 -19.50
N SER A 561 7.39 8.52 -19.76
CA SER A 561 6.97 9.91 -20.00
C SER A 561 6.55 10.65 -18.73
N THR A 562 6.31 9.93 -17.63
CA THR A 562 5.83 10.50 -16.35
C THR A 562 6.80 10.22 -15.22
N LYS A 563 6.91 11.15 -14.26
CA LYS A 563 7.79 10.98 -13.09
C LYS A 563 7.20 9.98 -12.08
N GLU A 564 5.87 9.97 -11.94
CA GLU A 564 5.15 9.08 -11.02
C GLU A 564 4.27 8.09 -11.79
N PRO A 565 4.20 6.83 -11.39
CA PRO A 565 3.45 5.80 -12.09
C PRO A 565 1.94 5.87 -11.85
N PHE A 566 1.49 6.27 -10.65
CA PHE A 566 0.11 6.16 -10.19
C PHE A 566 -0.40 7.52 -9.73
N LYS A 567 -1.36 8.11 -10.47
CA LYS A 567 -1.92 9.43 -10.19
C LYS A 567 -2.78 9.43 -8.92
N LYS A 568 -3.75 8.51 -8.87
CA LYS A 568 -4.65 8.35 -7.74
C LYS A 568 -4.56 6.95 -7.17
N LEU A 569 -4.36 6.86 -5.86
CA LEU A 569 -4.40 5.61 -5.10
C LEU A 569 -5.63 5.58 -4.22
N TYR A 570 -6.30 4.43 -4.16
CA TYR A 570 -7.36 4.17 -3.19
C TYR A 570 -7.15 2.83 -2.50
N ASN A 571 -7.14 2.83 -1.17
CA ASN A 571 -6.97 1.60 -0.42
C ASN A 571 -8.32 1.07 0.03
N GLN A 572 -8.65 -0.16 -0.40
CA GLN A 572 -9.82 -0.87 0.13
C GLN A 572 -9.52 -1.42 1.53
N GLY A 573 -10.58 -1.52 2.34
CA GLY A 573 -10.53 -2.23 3.61
C GLY A 573 -10.49 -3.75 3.41
N MET A 574 -10.19 -4.49 4.45
CA MET A 574 -10.23 -5.96 4.43
C MET A 574 -11.64 -6.49 4.66
N ILE A 575 -12.01 -7.56 3.95
CA ILE A 575 -13.13 -8.41 4.34
C ILE A 575 -12.62 -9.43 5.35
N LEU A 576 -13.20 -9.37 6.55
CA LEU A 576 -12.89 -10.27 7.65
C LEU A 576 -13.84 -11.48 7.62
N GLY A 577 -13.46 -12.56 8.26
CA GLY A 577 -14.38 -13.66 8.53
C GLY A 577 -15.60 -13.21 9.34
N ASP A 578 -16.60 -14.06 9.45
CA ASP A 578 -17.78 -13.79 10.28
C ASP A 578 -17.45 -13.66 11.78
N ASP A 579 -16.29 -14.16 12.19
CA ASP A 579 -15.69 -14.03 13.50
C ASP A 579 -14.99 -12.66 13.74
N GLY A 580 -14.97 -11.79 12.73
CA GLY A 580 -14.31 -10.47 12.75
C GLY A 580 -12.77 -10.53 12.68
N THR A 581 -12.18 -11.68 12.39
CA THR A 581 -10.73 -11.83 12.21
C THR A 581 -10.34 -11.91 10.74
N LYS A 582 -9.05 -11.65 10.42
CA LYS A 582 -8.53 -11.79 9.05
C LYS A 582 -8.78 -13.22 8.54
N MET A 583 -9.34 -13.34 7.33
CA MET A 583 -9.53 -14.63 6.69
C MET A 583 -8.20 -15.32 6.45
N SER A 584 -8.10 -16.57 6.84
CA SER A 584 -6.92 -17.39 6.60
C SER A 584 -7.31 -18.87 6.49
N LYS A 585 -6.62 -19.59 5.58
CA LYS A 585 -6.83 -21.05 5.40
C LYS A 585 -6.51 -21.82 6.66
N SER A 586 -5.54 -21.38 7.44
CA SER A 586 -5.16 -22.02 8.72
C SER A 586 -6.23 -21.90 9.81
N ARG A 587 -7.06 -20.85 9.74
CA ARG A 587 -8.19 -20.63 10.67
C ARG A 587 -9.50 -21.26 10.19
N GLY A 588 -9.57 -21.67 8.93
CA GLY A 588 -10.79 -22.25 8.35
C GLY A 588 -11.96 -21.25 8.18
N ASN A 589 -11.70 -19.93 8.24
CA ASN A 589 -12.71 -18.88 8.14
C ASN A 589 -12.77 -18.22 6.74
N VAL A 590 -12.16 -18.84 5.74
CA VAL A 590 -12.16 -18.35 4.36
C VAL A 590 -13.49 -18.65 3.69
N VAL A 591 -14.08 -17.64 3.03
CA VAL A 591 -15.28 -17.80 2.20
C VAL A 591 -14.87 -17.90 0.74
N ASN A 592 -15.24 -19.01 0.10
CA ASN A 592 -14.93 -19.25 -1.32
C ASN A 592 -15.94 -18.55 -2.22
N PRO A 593 -15.52 -17.74 -3.19
CA PRO A 593 -16.40 -17.10 -4.17
C PRO A 593 -17.26 -18.12 -4.96
N ASP A 594 -16.70 -19.29 -5.28
CA ASP A 594 -17.44 -20.31 -6.03
C ASP A 594 -18.73 -20.74 -5.33
N ASP A 595 -18.71 -20.91 -4.00
CA ASP A 595 -19.90 -21.30 -3.24
C ASP A 595 -20.97 -20.20 -3.29
N ILE A 596 -20.52 -18.96 -3.17
CA ILE A 596 -21.40 -17.78 -3.22
C ILE A 596 -22.04 -17.60 -4.60
N ILE A 597 -21.24 -17.70 -5.66
CA ILE A 597 -21.71 -17.57 -7.04
C ILE A 597 -22.68 -18.69 -7.39
N ASN A 598 -22.39 -19.92 -6.99
CA ASN A 598 -23.26 -21.07 -7.23
C ASN A 598 -24.63 -20.93 -6.57
N GLU A 599 -24.71 -20.37 -5.36
CA GLU A 599 -25.94 -20.24 -4.59
C GLU A 599 -26.73 -18.96 -4.94
N TYR A 600 -26.04 -17.82 -5.11
CA TYR A 600 -26.68 -16.49 -5.23
C TYR A 600 -26.40 -15.76 -6.55
N GLY A 601 -25.44 -16.21 -7.34
CA GLY A 601 -24.98 -15.55 -8.56
C GLY A 601 -23.88 -14.51 -8.35
N ALA A 602 -23.15 -14.24 -9.43
CA ALA A 602 -22.04 -13.28 -9.45
C ALA A 602 -22.54 -11.84 -9.20
N ASP A 603 -23.62 -11.42 -9.82
CA ASP A 603 -24.17 -10.08 -9.64
C ASP A 603 -24.61 -9.83 -8.18
N SER A 604 -25.10 -10.85 -7.48
CA SER A 604 -25.45 -10.73 -6.06
C SER A 604 -24.22 -10.55 -5.18
N MET A 605 -23.14 -11.27 -5.47
CA MET A 605 -21.86 -11.13 -4.76
C MET A 605 -21.27 -9.75 -4.99
N ARG A 606 -21.15 -9.30 -6.24
CA ARG A 606 -20.66 -7.96 -6.62
C ARG A 606 -21.42 -6.86 -5.90
N LEU A 607 -22.74 -6.91 -5.97
CA LEU A 607 -23.61 -5.94 -5.31
C LEU A 607 -23.43 -5.91 -3.80
N TYR A 608 -23.30 -7.09 -3.18
CA TYR A 608 -23.14 -7.20 -1.74
C TYR A 608 -21.79 -6.63 -1.26
N GLU A 609 -20.70 -6.93 -1.94
CA GLU A 609 -19.39 -6.38 -1.58
C GLU A 609 -19.36 -4.86 -1.59
N MET A 610 -20.08 -4.24 -2.52
CA MET A 610 -20.22 -2.79 -2.58
C MET A 610 -21.21 -2.23 -1.56
N PHE A 611 -22.21 -3.02 -1.16
CA PHE A 611 -23.24 -2.59 -0.21
C PHE A 611 -22.83 -2.68 1.26
N MET A 612 -21.87 -3.55 1.62
CA MET A 612 -21.46 -3.85 3.00
C MET A 612 -21.04 -2.60 3.82
N GLY A 613 -20.66 -1.51 3.17
CA GLY A 613 -20.20 -0.26 3.79
C GLY A 613 -19.16 0.47 2.94
N PRO A 614 -18.57 1.56 3.47
CA PRO A 614 -17.56 2.31 2.73
C PRO A 614 -16.38 1.42 2.29
N LEU A 615 -15.90 1.62 1.05
CA LEU A 615 -14.87 0.76 0.45
C LEU A 615 -13.58 0.68 1.28
N ASN A 616 -13.17 1.79 1.91
CA ASN A 616 -11.93 1.90 2.70
C ASN A 616 -12.02 1.34 4.13
N LYS A 617 -13.16 0.79 4.54
CA LYS A 617 -13.34 0.25 5.88
C LYS A 617 -13.29 -1.27 5.88
N SER A 618 -12.54 -1.85 6.81
CA SER A 618 -12.60 -3.29 7.07
C SER A 618 -13.95 -3.68 7.68
N LYS A 619 -14.49 -4.82 7.26
CA LYS A 619 -15.85 -5.24 7.60
C LYS A 619 -15.97 -6.78 7.60
N PRO A 620 -16.72 -7.37 8.53
CA PRO A 620 -16.94 -8.80 8.57
C PRO A 620 -17.89 -9.25 7.44
N TRP A 621 -17.62 -10.41 6.85
CA TRP A 621 -18.53 -11.07 5.94
C TRP A 621 -19.83 -11.47 6.64
N ASN A 622 -20.97 -11.26 6.02
CA ASN A 622 -22.27 -11.64 6.57
C ASN A 622 -23.20 -12.15 5.48
N THR A 623 -23.40 -13.45 5.41
CA THR A 623 -24.25 -14.10 4.41
C THR A 623 -25.73 -13.64 4.45
N LYS A 624 -26.24 -13.18 5.61
CA LYS A 624 -27.59 -12.61 5.70
C LYS A 624 -27.72 -11.30 4.92
N GLY A 625 -26.67 -10.49 4.91
CA GLY A 625 -26.61 -9.26 4.11
C GLY A 625 -26.63 -9.57 2.60
N LEU A 626 -25.88 -10.60 2.19
CA LEU A 626 -25.88 -11.10 0.81
C LEU A 626 -27.28 -11.52 0.35
N GLN A 627 -28.03 -12.25 1.19
CA GLN A 627 -29.42 -12.63 0.90
C GLN A 627 -30.31 -11.40 0.69
N GLY A 628 -30.01 -10.27 1.34
CA GLY A 628 -30.68 -8.98 1.11
C GLY A 628 -30.47 -8.48 -0.32
N CYS A 629 -29.24 -8.53 -0.81
CA CYS A 629 -28.89 -8.15 -2.18
C CYS A 629 -29.51 -9.11 -3.21
N TYR A 630 -29.48 -10.40 -2.97
CA TYR A 630 -30.13 -11.40 -3.81
C TYR A 630 -31.65 -11.14 -3.93
N ARG A 631 -32.34 -10.83 -2.81
CA ARG A 631 -33.75 -10.46 -2.84
C ARG A 631 -33.99 -9.18 -3.62
N PHE A 632 -33.09 -8.20 -3.53
CA PHE A 632 -33.19 -6.97 -4.33
C PHE A 632 -33.10 -7.26 -5.83
N ILE A 633 -32.16 -8.10 -6.26
CA ILE A 633 -32.01 -8.51 -7.67
C ILE A 633 -33.31 -9.20 -8.15
N ASN A 634 -33.85 -10.14 -7.39
CA ASN A 634 -35.11 -10.81 -7.75
C ASN A 634 -36.31 -9.85 -7.79
N LYS A 635 -36.30 -8.83 -6.93
CA LYS A 635 -37.30 -7.77 -6.95
C LYS A 635 -37.20 -6.94 -8.23
N LEU A 636 -35.98 -6.53 -8.60
CA LEU A 636 -35.75 -5.78 -9.83
C LEU A 636 -36.16 -6.60 -11.08
N TRP A 637 -35.81 -7.91 -11.07
CA TRP A 637 -36.29 -8.86 -12.08
C TRP A 637 -37.79 -8.84 -12.21
N GLY A 638 -38.56 -9.00 -11.12
CA GLY A 638 -40.01 -9.04 -11.11
C GLY A 638 -40.73 -7.73 -11.47
N ILE A 639 -39.99 -6.58 -11.45
CA ILE A 639 -40.53 -5.31 -11.99
C ILE A 639 -40.42 -5.29 -13.51
N ILE A 640 -39.33 -5.80 -14.07
CA ILE A 640 -38.99 -5.68 -15.50
C ILE A 640 -39.49 -6.86 -16.32
N VAL A 641 -39.54 -8.06 -15.74
CA VAL A 641 -39.83 -9.32 -16.43
C VAL A 641 -41.14 -9.93 -15.93
N ASP A 642 -41.99 -10.39 -16.83
CA ASP A 642 -43.27 -11.06 -16.54
C ASP A 642 -43.09 -12.55 -16.20
N GLU A 643 -44.19 -13.24 -15.94
CA GLU A 643 -44.19 -14.67 -15.59
C GLU A 643 -43.76 -15.59 -16.76
N ASN A 644 -43.81 -15.10 -17.99
CA ASN A 644 -43.42 -15.81 -19.20
C ASN A 644 -41.99 -15.53 -19.63
N GLY A 645 -41.24 -14.66 -18.88
CA GLY A 645 -39.86 -14.26 -19.22
C GLY A 645 -39.79 -13.13 -20.25
N ASN A 646 -40.90 -12.46 -20.56
CA ASN A 646 -40.93 -11.31 -21.46
C ASN A 646 -40.88 -10.00 -20.70
N LEU A 647 -40.71 -8.88 -21.43
CA LEU A 647 -40.78 -7.53 -20.84
C LEU A 647 -42.19 -7.34 -20.22
N SER A 648 -42.25 -6.86 -18.98
CA SER A 648 -43.49 -6.64 -18.24
C SER A 648 -44.39 -5.68 -18.95
N SER A 649 -45.69 -5.99 -19.06
CA SER A 649 -46.75 -5.13 -19.63
C SER A 649 -46.97 -3.82 -18.85
N LYS A 650 -46.41 -3.69 -17.67
CA LYS A 650 -46.35 -2.42 -16.93
C LYS A 650 -45.44 -1.39 -17.59
N ILE A 651 -44.46 -1.85 -18.38
CA ILE A 651 -43.49 -0.98 -19.06
C ILE A 651 -44.03 -0.60 -20.42
N THR A 652 -44.24 0.70 -20.63
CA THR A 652 -44.90 1.24 -21.84
C THR A 652 -44.28 2.57 -22.24
N GLU A 653 -44.42 2.91 -23.51
CA GLU A 653 -44.02 4.22 -24.05
C GLU A 653 -45.11 5.29 -23.82
N ASP A 654 -46.36 4.88 -23.56
CA ASP A 654 -47.55 5.75 -23.52
C ASP A 654 -47.83 6.34 -22.13
N VAL A 655 -46.87 6.37 -21.24
CA VAL A 655 -47.02 6.93 -19.90
C VAL A 655 -46.09 8.11 -19.65
N THR A 656 -46.66 9.23 -19.21
CA THR A 656 -45.86 10.37 -18.72
C THR A 656 -45.65 10.22 -17.22
N PRO A 657 -44.40 10.15 -16.76
CA PRO A 657 -44.09 10.06 -15.33
C PRO A 657 -44.55 11.30 -14.57
N ASN A 658 -45.04 11.13 -13.35
CA ASN A 658 -45.40 12.28 -12.49
C ASN A 658 -44.13 12.97 -11.93
N LYS A 659 -44.32 14.17 -11.32
CA LYS A 659 -43.22 15.00 -10.79
C LYS A 659 -42.36 14.23 -9.77
N GLU A 660 -42.97 13.45 -8.88
CA GLU A 660 -42.28 12.64 -7.88
C GLU A 660 -41.39 11.58 -8.52
N THR A 661 -41.89 10.85 -9.50
CA THR A 661 -41.13 9.82 -10.24
C THR A 661 -39.99 10.44 -10.99
N LEU A 662 -40.15 11.59 -11.65
CA LEU A 662 -39.09 12.30 -12.34
C LEU A 662 -38.03 12.79 -11.36
N HIS A 663 -38.41 13.35 -10.22
CA HIS A 663 -37.51 13.79 -9.18
C HIS A 663 -36.62 12.63 -8.66
N ILE A 664 -37.23 11.50 -8.31
CA ILE A 664 -36.50 10.33 -7.83
C ILE A 664 -35.60 9.79 -8.93
N HIS A 665 -36.02 9.73 -10.17
CA HIS A 665 -35.23 9.28 -11.31
C HIS A 665 -33.98 10.14 -11.51
N HIS A 666 -34.14 11.45 -11.73
CA HIS A 666 -33.00 12.34 -11.99
C HIS A 666 -32.05 12.42 -10.80
N THR A 667 -32.57 12.42 -9.56
CA THR A 667 -31.78 12.32 -8.35
C THR A 667 -30.97 11.04 -8.31
N THR A 668 -31.55 9.91 -8.75
CA THR A 668 -30.86 8.62 -8.77
C THR A 668 -29.74 8.60 -9.82
N VAL A 669 -30.03 9.06 -11.05
CA VAL A 669 -29.03 9.12 -12.13
C VAL A 669 -27.83 9.97 -11.69
N LYS A 670 -28.06 11.17 -11.13
CA LYS A 670 -27.04 12.05 -10.60
C LYS A 670 -26.26 11.37 -9.49
N LYS A 671 -26.96 10.94 -8.44
CA LYS A 671 -26.33 10.40 -7.23
C LYS A 671 -25.50 9.14 -7.49
N VAL A 672 -25.99 8.22 -8.31
CA VAL A 672 -25.24 6.99 -8.63
C VAL A 672 -23.97 7.34 -9.41
N GLY A 673 -24.03 8.27 -10.35
CA GLY A 673 -22.85 8.73 -11.08
C GLY A 673 -21.83 9.41 -10.18
N ASP A 674 -22.27 10.34 -9.33
CA ASP A 674 -21.41 11.04 -8.36
C ASP A 674 -20.78 10.07 -7.34
N ASP A 675 -21.57 9.12 -6.84
CA ASP A 675 -21.11 8.12 -5.89
C ASP A 675 -20.05 7.16 -6.50
N ILE A 676 -20.19 6.77 -7.78
CA ILE A 676 -19.16 5.97 -8.49
C ILE A 676 -17.87 6.79 -8.65
N GLU A 677 -17.97 8.06 -9.07
CA GLU A 677 -16.81 8.94 -9.24
C GLU A 677 -16.00 9.11 -7.94
N HIS A 678 -16.69 9.13 -6.79
CA HIS A 678 -16.09 9.26 -5.47
C HIS A 678 -15.89 7.94 -4.72
N LEU A 679 -16.15 6.79 -5.36
CA LEU A 679 -16.03 5.44 -4.78
C LEU A 679 -16.93 5.21 -3.55
N HIS A 680 -18.11 5.87 -3.52
CA HIS A 680 -19.13 5.73 -2.48
C HIS A 680 -20.19 4.68 -2.86
N PHE A 681 -19.74 3.49 -3.25
CA PHE A 681 -20.61 2.46 -3.84
C PHE A 681 -21.77 2.04 -2.96
N ASN A 682 -21.61 2.01 -1.64
CA ASN A 682 -22.66 1.60 -0.71
C ASN A 682 -23.85 2.56 -0.71
N THR A 683 -23.62 3.85 -0.93
CA THR A 683 -24.70 4.85 -1.07
C THR A 683 -25.34 4.81 -2.45
N ALA A 684 -24.58 4.52 -3.50
CA ALA A 684 -25.10 4.27 -4.84
C ALA A 684 -26.07 3.07 -4.85
N VAL A 685 -25.69 1.94 -4.26
CA VAL A 685 -26.54 0.75 -4.14
C VAL A 685 -27.80 1.06 -3.33
N SER A 686 -27.68 1.80 -2.24
CA SER A 686 -28.84 2.23 -1.45
C SER A 686 -29.81 3.09 -2.26
N GLN A 687 -29.30 3.99 -3.10
CA GLN A 687 -30.10 4.83 -3.97
C GLN A 687 -30.83 4.02 -5.06
N LEU A 688 -30.15 3.02 -5.66
CA LEU A 688 -30.79 2.08 -6.58
C LEU A 688 -31.96 1.32 -5.92
N MET A 689 -31.78 0.90 -4.65
CA MET A 689 -32.84 0.24 -3.88
C MET A 689 -34.04 1.17 -3.64
N ILE A 690 -33.78 2.45 -3.32
CA ILE A 690 -34.85 3.46 -3.15
C ILE A 690 -35.65 3.62 -4.44
N TYR A 691 -34.95 3.77 -5.57
CA TYR A 691 -35.60 3.95 -6.87
C TYR A 691 -36.40 2.71 -7.28
N CYS A 692 -35.85 1.52 -7.10
CA CYS A 692 -36.54 0.26 -7.35
C CYS A 692 -37.84 0.12 -6.49
N ASN A 693 -37.78 0.50 -5.21
CA ASN A 693 -38.91 0.49 -4.30
C ASN A 693 -40.04 1.46 -4.77
N HIS A 694 -39.70 2.60 -5.34
CA HIS A 694 -40.62 3.53 -5.91
C HIS A 694 -41.28 2.94 -7.16
N LEU A 695 -40.50 2.45 -8.14
CA LEU A 695 -40.98 1.87 -9.38
C LEU A 695 -41.93 0.66 -9.16
N GLN A 696 -41.65 -0.14 -8.12
CA GLN A 696 -42.52 -1.28 -7.77
C GLN A 696 -43.98 -0.87 -7.49
N LYS A 697 -44.18 0.34 -6.94
CA LYS A 697 -45.52 0.89 -6.61
C LYS A 697 -46.25 1.47 -7.83
N CYS A 698 -45.52 1.72 -8.90
CA CYS A 698 -46.12 2.28 -10.12
C CYS A 698 -46.95 1.21 -10.83
N GLU A 699 -48.18 1.58 -11.25
CA GLU A 699 -49.03 0.71 -12.05
C GLU A 699 -48.51 0.56 -13.49
N LYS A 700 -47.98 1.69 -14.04
CA LYS A 700 -47.29 1.74 -15.33
C LYS A 700 -45.99 2.50 -15.19
N ILE A 701 -45.01 2.10 -15.95
CA ILE A 701 -43.66 2.66 -15.93
C ILE A 701 -43.25 3.06 -17.34
N SER A 702 -42.73 4.27 -17.49
CA SER A 702 -42.16 4.71 -18.77
C SER A 702 -40.96 3.86 -19.15
N LYS A 703 -40.91 3.39 -20.39
CA LYS A 703 -39.81 2.58 -20.93
C LYS A 703 -38.46 3.32 -20.81
N ASN A 704 -38.42 4.65 -21.02
CA ASN A 704 -37.20 5.44 -20.89
C ASN A 704 -36.62 5.42 -19.48
N LEU A 705 -37.47 5.43 -18.44
CA LEU A 705 -36.98 5.31 -17.04
C LEU A 705 -36.33 3.95 -16.77
N ILE A 706 -36.83 2.89 -17.42
CA ILE A 706 -36.23 1.54 -17.30
C ILE A 706 -34.95 1.45 -18.10
N VAL A 707 -34.87 2.05 -19.28
CA VAL A 707 -33.62 2.16 -20.06
C VAL A 707 -32.52 2.79 -19.23
N ASP A 708 -32.79 3.92 -18.59
CA ASP A 708 -31.82 4.63 -17.76
C ASP A 708 -31.47 3.84 -16.49
N LEU A 709 -32.45 3.22 -15.82
CA LEU A 709 -32.23 2.34 -14.68
C LEU A 709 -31.29 1.19 -15.04
N VAL A 710 -31.50 0.54 -16.17
CA VAL A 710 -30.64 -0.56 -16.64
C VAL A 710 -29.21 -0.08 -16.87
N LYS A 711 -29.06 1.10 -17.47
CA LYS A 711 -27.72 1.71 -17.67
C LYS A 711 -27.00 2.02 -16.37
N ILE A 712 -27.68 2.66 -15.39
CA ILE A 712 -27.02 3.01 -14.10
C ILE A 712 -26.79 1.80 -13.19
N ALA A 713 -27.51 0.71 -13.38
CA ALA A 713 -27.34 -0.56 -12.66
C ALA A 713 -26.20 -1.42 -13.25
N ALA A 714 -25.87 -1.23 -14.53
CA ALA A 714 -24.92 -2.08 -15.27
C ALA A 714 -23.53 -2.19 -14.63
N PRO A 715 -22.91 -1.14 -14.06
CA PRO A 715 -21.63 -1.29 -13.39
C PRO A 715 -21.68 -2.27 -12.20
N PHE A 716 -22.78 -2.29 -11.46
CA PHE A 716 -22.94 -3.13 -10.25
C PHE A 716 -23.40 -4.55 -10.58
N MET A 717 -24.33 -4.69 -11.54
CA MET A 717 -25.01 -5.94 -11.92
C MET A 717 -24.96 -6.14 -13.44
N PRO A 718 -23.76 -6.37 -14.01
CA PRO A 718 -23.56 -6.33 -15.44
C PRO A 718 -24.34 -7.42 -16.20
N HIS A 719 -24.41 -8.65 -15.67
CA HIS A 719 -25.10 -9.75 -16.35
C HIS A 719 -26.63 -9.51 -16.41
N LEU A 720 -27.19 -9.11 -15.29
CA LEU A 720 -28.60 -8.80 -15.16
C LEU A 720 -28.99 -7.62 -16.09
N SER A 721 -28.14 -6.59 -16.11
CA SER A 721 -28.38 -5.40 -16.91
C SER A 721 -28.31 -5.67 -18.42
N GLU A 722 -27.38 -6.48 -18.88
CA GLU A 722 -27.32 -6.92 -20.28
C GLU A 722 -28.57 -7.73 -20.67
N GLU A 723 -29.08 -8.60 -19.79
CA GLU A 723 -30.31 -9.36 -20.06
C GLU A 723 -31.51 -8.42 -20.17
N PHE A 724 -31.65 -7.44 -19.30
CA PHE A 724 -32.69 -6.43 -19.40
C PHE A 724 -32.57 -5.60 -20.67
N TRP A 725 -31.32 -5.25 -21.05
CA TRP A 725 -31.03 -4.50 -22.25
C TRP A 725 -31.48 -5.24 -23.52
N ALA A 726 -31.22 -6.55 -23.56
CA ALA A 726 -31.70 -7.41 -24.63
C ALA A 726 -33.25 -7.53 -24.66
N LEU A 727 -33.88 -7.68 -23.49
CA LEU A 727 -35.35 -7.72 -23.38
C LEU A 727 -36.04 -6.41 -23.79
N LEU A 728 -35.37 -5.27 -23.67
CA LEU A 728 -35.82 -3.98 -24.15
C LEU A 728 -35.75 -3.85 -25.68
N GLY A 729 -35.24 -4.87 -26.39
CA GLY A 729 -35.17 -4.97 -27.85
C GLY A 729 -33.85 -4.52 -28.46
N ASN A 730 -32.82 -4.27 -27.63
CA ASN A 730 -31.49 -3.88 -28.11
C ASN A 730 -30.66 -5.09 -28.54
N LYS A 731 -29.90 -4.96 -29.61
CA LYS A 731 -29.08 -6.05 -30.19
C LYS A 731 -27.61 -5.98 -29.80
N ASN A 732 -27.14 -4.78 -29.49
CA ASN A 732 -25.73 -4.55 -29.11
C ASN A 732 -25.59 -4.65 -27.59
N THR A 733 -24.35 -4.88 -27.12
CA THR A 733 -24.03 -4.85 -25.69
C THR A 733 -24.25 -3.48 -25.07
N LEU A 734 -24.70 -3.47 -23.84
CA LEU A 734 -24.85 -2.29 -23.00
C LEU A 734 -23.51 -1.60 -22.65
N THR A 735 -22.42 -2.32 -22.75
CA THR A 735 -21.07 -1.89 -22.30
C THR A 735 -20.62 -0.53 -22.85
N TYR A 736 -21.01 -0.18 -24.08
CA TYR A 736 -20.60 1.05 -24.78
C TYR A 736 -21.72 2.09 -24.90
N GLU A 737 -22.86 1.86 -24.25
CA GLU A 737 -23.94 2.83 -24.22
C GLU A 737 -23.57 4.04 -23.35
N GLU A 738 -24.08 5.22 -23.73
CA GLU A 738 -23.82 6.43 -22.98
C GLU A 738 -24.49 6.44 -21.60
N TRP A 739 -23.82 6.96 -20.61
CA TRP A 739 -24.39 7.20 -19.28
C TRP A 739 -25.56 8.15 -19.36
N PRO A 740 -26.69 7.87 -18.68
CA PRO A 740 -27.87 8.70 -18.78
C PRO A 740 -27.63 10.14 -18.30
N LEU A 741 -28.28 11.09 -18.97
CA LEU A 741 -28.27 12.49 -18.55
C LEU A 741 -29.35 12.72 -17.50
N TYR A 742 -29.12 13.69 -16.63
CA TYR A 742 -30.13 14.14 -15.67
C TYR A 742 -30.41 15.64 -15.83
N ASP A 743 -31.61 16.05 -15.45
CA ASP A 743 -31.99 17.45 -15.36
C ASP A 743 -31.81 17.95 -13.93
N GLU A 744 -30.88 18.91 -13.74
CA GLU A 744 -30.54 19.48 -12.44
C GLU A 744 -31.75 20.11 -11.74
N ALA A 745 -32.65 20.74 -12.50
CA ALA A 745 -33.88 21.34 -11.95
C ALA A 745 -34.80 20.32 -11.32
N LEU A 746 -34.83 19.09 -11.88
CA LEU A 746 -35.65 17.99 -11.36
C LEU A 746 -34.99 17.26 -10.18
N THR A 747 -33.70 17.48 -9.91
CA THR A 747 -33.03 16.92 -8.73
C THR A 747 -33.30 17.76 -7.47
N GLN A 748 -33.77 18.97 -7.59
CA GLN A 748 -34.09 19.83 -6.47
C GLN A 748 -35.48 19.44 -5.90
N SER A 749 -35.51 19.15 -4.61
CA SER A 749 -36.78 18.95 -3.91
C SER A 749 -37.27 20.28 -3.36
N ASP A 750 -38.53 20.58 -3.62
CA ASP A 750 -39.23 21.70 -2.94
C ASP A 750 -39.46 21.38 -1.46
N GLU A 751 -39.27 20.12 -1.05
CA GLU A 751 -39.47 19.63 0.32
C GLU A 751 -38.23 18.99 0.87
N VAL A 752 -38.02 19.11 2.16
CA VAL A 752 -36.91 18.53 2.91
C VAL A 752 -37.40 17.73 4.11
N THR A 753 -36.72 16.65 4.41
CA THR A 753 -36.99 15.88 5.63
C THR A 753 -36.08 16.43 6.76
N VAL A 754 -36.76 16.94 7.81
CA VAL A 754 -36.12 17.49 9.00
C VAL A 754 -36.27 16.50 10.14
N ALA A 755 -35.12 16.12 10.75
CA ALA A 755 -35.11 15.27 11.92
C ALA A 755 -35.61 16.04 13.17
N VAL A 756 -36.61 15.50 13.85
CA VAL A 756 -37.15 16.09 15.10
C VAL A 756 -36.59 15.31 16.29
N GLN A 757 -35.88 16.02 17.12
CA GLN A 757 -35.32 15.49 18.38
C GLN A 757 -36.01 16.11 19.59
N VAL A 758 -36.03 15.36 20.72
CA VAL A 758 -36.37 15.85 22.03
C VAL A 758 -35.23 15.47 22.97
N ASN A 759 -34.61 16.47 23.59
CA ASN A 759 -33.40 16.32 24.41
C ASN A 759 -32.29 15.53 23.68
N GLY A 760 -32.07 15.85 22.41
CA GLY A 760 -31.03 15.23 21.57
C GLY A 760 -31.36 13.80 21.05
N LYS A 761 -32.51 13.23 21.41
CA LYS A 761 -32.95 11.90 20.92
C LYS A 761 -33.96 12.04 19.80
N LEU A 762 -33.69 11.39 18.64
CA LEU A 762 -34.60 11.37 17.50
C LEU A 762 -35.96 10.79 17.90
N ARG A 763 -37.07 11.53 17.58
CA ARG A 763 -38.42 11.13 17.84
C ARG A 763 -39.27 10.97 16.60
N ALA A 764 -39.05 11.83 15.60
CA ALA A 764 -39.77 11.81 14.34
C ALA A 764 -38.90 12.40 13.20
N ASN A 765 -39.32 12.17 11.97
CA ASN A 765 -38.94 12.93 10.82
C ASN A 765 -40.17 13.64 10.29
N ILE A 766 -40.08 14.91 9.96
CA ILE A 766 -41.14 15.70 9.37
C ILE A 766 -40.73 16.18 7.98
N THR A 767 -41.66 16.33 7.08
CA THR A 767 -41.44 16.90 5.75
C THR A 767 -41.86 18.36 5.77
N LEU A 768 -40.96 19.24 5.36
CA LEU A 768 -41.16 20.68 5.28
C LEU A 768 -40.83 21.18 3.87
N ALA A 769 -41.48 22.27 3.45
CA ALA A 769 -40.97 23.01 2.30
C ALA A 769 -39.52 23.45 2.55
N LYS A 770 -38.68 23.43 1.53
CA LYS A 770 -37.28 23.86 1.64
C LYS A 770 -37.26 25.31 2.16
N ASP A 771 -36.32 25.58 3.08
CA ASP A 771 -36.14 26.89 3.71
C ASP A 771 -37.34 27.39 4.55
N SER A 772 -38.22 26.46 5.00
CA SER A 772 -39.28 26.79 5.95
C SER A 772 -38.72 27.44 7.19
N ASP A 773 -39.47 28.40 7.73
CA ASP A 773 -39.12 29.07 8.98
C ASP A 773 -39.29 28.14 10.21
N GLU A 774 -38.69 28.57 11.33
CA GLU A 774 -38.71 27.81 12.60
C GLU A 774 -40.15 27.57 13.04
N LYS A 775 -41.04 28.57 12.91
CA LYS A 775 -42.42 28.48 13.33
C LYS A 775 -43.16 27.37 12.62
N THR A 776 -43.08 27.34 11.31
CA THR A 776 -43.67 26.28 10.46
C THR A 776 -43.14 24.90 10.83
N ALA A 777 -41.81 24.79 11.05
CA ALA A 777 -41.18 23.54 11.46
C ALA A 777 -41.69 23.05 12.83
N VAL A 778 -41.84 23.97 13.80
CA VAL A 778 -42.35 23.68 15.13
C VAL A 778 -43.81 23.24 15.08
N ASP A 779 -44.66 23.96 14.35
CA ASP A 779 -46.11 23.66 14.24
C ASP A 779 -46.35 22.25 13.66
N ILE A 780 -45.62 21.91 12.62
CA ILE A 780 -45.67 20.57 11.99
C ILE A 780 -45.12 19.50 12.95
N ALA A 781 -43.97 19.76 13.60
CA ALA A 781 -43.40 18.80 14.51
C ALA A 781 -44.28 18.48 15.69
N LEU A 782 -44.95 19.47 16.26
CA LEU A 782 -45.89 19.30 17.41
C LEU A 782 -47.17 18.58 17.03
N SER A 783 -47.56 18.58 15.74
CA SER A 783 -48.71 17.79 15.26
C SER A 783 -48.39 16.29 15.21
N VAL A 784 -47.14 15.88 15.29
CA VAL A 784 -46.73 14.47 15.28
C VAL A 784 -46.84 13.86 16.67
N GLU A 785 -47.73 12.90 16.86
CA GLU A 785 -48.02 12.25 18.17
C GLU A 785 -46.76 11.77 18.90
N LYS A 786 -45.76 11.21 18.16
CA LYS A 786 -44.46 10.79 18.71
C LYS A 786 -43.59 11.93 19.25
N VAL A 787 -43.90 13.18 18.90
CA VAL A 787 -43.21 14.38 19.41
C VAL A 787 -44.03 15.01 20.51
N SER A 788 -45.34 15.18 20.28
CA SER A 788 -46.26 15.80 21.24
C SER A 788 -46.34 15.06 22.57
N ASN A 789 -46.16 13.74 22.59
CA ASN A 789 -46.02 12.93 23.81
C ASN A 789 -44.85 13.29 24.72
N TYR A 790 -43.86 13.98 24.23
CA TYR A 790 -42.68 14.45 24.97
C TYR A 790 -42.65 15.97 25.17
N THR A 791 -43.52 16.71 24.53
CA THR A 791 -43.58 18.17 24.51
C THR A 791 -44.93 18.69 25.03
N SER A 792 -45.33 18.25 26.24
CA SER A 792 -46.53 18.76 26.89
C SER A 792 -46.46 20.28 27.07
N GLU A 793 -47.64 20.93 27.10
CA GLU A 793 -47.76 22.39 27.21
C GLU A 793 -46.93 22.94 28.38
N GLY A 794 -46.02 23.87 28.09
CA GLY A 794 -45.15 24.50 29.08
C GLY A 794 -43.85 23.75 29.40
N SER A 795 -43.58 22.56 28.78
CA SER A 795 -42.36 21.77 29.04
C SER A 795 -41.16 22.19 28.16
N ILE A 796 -41.39 22.89 27.03
CA ILE A 796 -40.32 23.31 26.11
C ILE A 796 -39.58 24.51 26.67
N VAL A 797 -38.32 24.32 27.01
CA VAL A 797 -37.43 25.37 27.54
C VAL A 797 -36.68 26.10 26.43
N LYS A 798 -36.34 25.38 25.35
CA LYS A 798 -35.61 25.93 24.22
C LYS A 798 -35.87 25.11 22.97
N THR A 799 -36.02 25.81 21.84
CA THR A 799 -36.06 25.23 20.52
C THR A 799 -34.73 25.52 19.80
N ILE A 800 -34.18 24.55 19.13
CA ILE A 800 -32.97 24.67 18.29
C ILE A 800 -33.38 24.20 16.90
N TYR A 801 -33.48 25.15 15.99
CA TYR A 801 -33.81 24.87 14.59
C TYR A 801 -32.63 25.15 13.69
N ILE A 802 -32.23 24.15 12.90
CA ILE A 802 -31.25 24.26 11.81
C ILE A 802 -32.05 24.02 10.54
N PRO A 803 -32.30 25.06 9.71
CA PRO A 803 -33.09 24.95 8.50
C PRO A 803 -32.67 23.76 7.63
N ASN A 804 -33.65 23.05 7.09
CA ASN A 804 -33.48 21.89 6.21
C ASN A 804 -32.77 20.68 6.84
N ARG A 805 -32.50 20.68 8.15
CA ARG A 805 -31.68 19.62 8.78
C ARG A 805 -32.23 19.07 10.07
N LEU A 806 -32.50 19.92 11.04
CA LEU A 806 -32.74 19.48 12.41
C LEU A 806 -33.67 20.44 13.17
N LEU A 807 -34.62 19.89 13.90
CA LEU A 807 -35.38 20.57 14.92
C LEU A 807 -35.20 19.82 16.25
N ASN A 808 -34.70 20.47 17.31
CA ASN A 808 -34.54 19.84 18.58
C ASN A 808 -35.26 20.65 19.69
N PHE A 809 -36.19 20.01 20.36
CA PHE A 809 -36.84 20.55 21.55
C PHE A 809 -36.08 20.18 22.82
N VAL A 810 -35.67 21.16 23.59
CA VAL A 810 -35.16 20.96 24.93
C VAL A 810 -36.34 21.11 25.91
N VAL A 811 -36.70 20.01 26.53
CA VAL A 811 -37.83 19.98 27.48
C VAL A 811 -37.34 19.81 28.91
N LYS A 812 -38.07 20.40 29.87
CA LYS A 812 -37.82 20.17 31.30
C LYS A 812 -38.22 18.72 31.59
N GLY A 813 -37.28 17.93 32.17
CA GLY A 813 -37.53 16.57 32.65
C GLY A 813 -38.36 16.53 33.92
#